data_83a946d4647f61a6ae0c72ba6132438c
#
_entry.id   83a946d4647f61a6ae0c72ba6132438c
#
_cell.length_a   1.000
_cell.length_b   1.000
_cell.length_c   1.000
_cell.angle_alpha   90.00
_cell.angle_beta   90.00
_cell.angle_gamma   90.00
#
_symmetry.space_group_name_H-M   'P 1'
#
loop_
_entity.id
_entity.type
_entity.pdbx_description
1 polymer ?
#
loop_
_entity_poly.entity_id
_entity_poly.type
_entity_poly.pdbx_seq_one_letter_code
_entity_poly.pdbx_strand_id
1 'polypeptide(L)'
;MIIPFRPVTAADADLLRSFTMESKCMNCDMNVANLCSWQFLYHTEYAVVEGFLVLRFVLDGHVTYMKPIGKGDLRAVLELLMADARSLGDTLRVACVCPCAQALMDESMPGTFTYTINRDKSDYLYLREKLVTLSGKKLQPKRNHISKFKRTYPNYEYRPLTPDLVPDCIRLGEEWCRTTDSCMQHAMQAEQQMIAYALQHIEELHLVGGTLFVEGKMVAFTFVARINSEAFDVCVEKADTAYEGAYAMINNEFVSRLPEEIVYINREEDLGLEGLRKAKLSYYPDLILDKMVATLTAQPKETEEEMRVRFETRHLWERSFADPRAFIDLYFREKYRKERNEVIVRDGHVVSALQKLPYPLTYGGRMLPASYISGACTDENYRKRGLMSKLLAQTHRAMADENAVLSFLIPATAELATYYAKFGYTPCFRFGWKETHPILPYKGGGTDLTAQEVFPDREDLGGSLIYLRQKMQERPLCVQHPLSDLRAVADDMRMAGDTMWEVRRGTLLVGVAICRAEAEGVLLRECLYDDEEARDALIASIAEHYGQSEVDVLDTTGREGDYFGMARVINAEEMLKAYAQLYPERTFVWTVTDAELPENNGCYRVAEGTCERLEAPCDEAEQLTIAELTHRVLTEENPLMSLMMND
;
A
#
# COMPACT_ATOMS: atom_id res chain seq x y z
N MET A 1 -11.59 -0.59 -16.81
CA MET A 1 -10.26 -1.13 -17.23
C MET A 1 -9.38 -1.09 -15.99
N ILE A 2 -8.81 -2.21 -15.58
CA ILE A 2 -7.87 -2.27 -14.44
C ILE A 2 -6.51 -1.81 -14.95
N ILE A 3 -5.91 -0.83 -14.28
CA ILE A 3 -4.56 -0.37 -14.63
C ILE A 3 -3.55 -1.45 -14.23
N PRO A 4 -2.70 -1.96 -15.15
CA PRO A 4 -1.76 -3.04 -14.88
C PRO A 4 -0.50 -2.50 -14.18
N PHE A 5 -0.64 -2.08 -12.92
CA PHE A 5 0.49 -1.65 -12.11
C PHE A 5 1.47 -2.78 -11.85
N ARG A 6 2.76 -2.47 -11.85
CA ARG A 6 3.84 -3.37 -11.49
C ARG A 6 4.89 -2.64 -10.63
N PRO A 7 5.59 -3.35 -9.71
CA PRO A 7 6.60 -2.74 -8.87
C PRO A 7 7.70 -2.05 -9.68
N VAL A 8 8.19 -0.92 -9.18
CA VAL A 8 9.33 -0.21 -9.74
C VAL A 8 10.62 -0.91 -9.34
N THR A 9 11.52 -1.12 -10.31
CA THR A 9 12.87 -1.67 -10.09
C THR A 9 13.93 -0.86 -10.80
N ALA A 10 15.21 -1.05 -10.49
CA ALA A 10 16.31 -0.39 -11.21
C ALA A 10 16.32 -0.76 -12.71
N ALA A 11 15.84 -1.94 -13.08
CA ALA A 11 15.72 -2.36 -14.48
C ALA A 11 14.71 -1.50 -15.29
N ASP A 12 13.77 -0.83 -14.62
CA ASP A 12 12.77 0.04 -15.24
C ASP A 12 13.27 1.49 -15.40
N ALA A 13 14.46 1.81 -14.89
CA ALA A 13 14.96 3.17 -14.77
C ALA A 13 14.96 3.95 -16.10
N ASP A 14 15.35 3.33 -17.20
CA ASP A 14 15.38 4.00 -18.52
C ASP A 14 13.98 4.32 -19.02
N LEU A 15 13.01 3.42 -18.83
CA LEU A 15 11.61 3.69 -19.18
C LEU A 15 11.07 4.86 -18.35
N LEU A 16 11.24 4.84 -17.04
CA LEU A 16 10.77 5.91 -16.15
C LEU A 16 11.42 7.25 -16.53
N ARG A 17 12.72 7.24 -16.78
CA ARG A 17 13.50 8.42 -17.18
C ARG A 17 13.01 9.01 -18.51
N SER A 18 12.56 8.20 -19.45
CA SER A 18 12.01 8.69 -20.72
C SER A 18 10.81 9.62 -20.54
N PHE A 19 10.05 9.45 -19.44
CA PHE A 19 8.94 10.35 -19.07
C PHE A 19 9.39 11.52 -18.19
N THR A 20 10.19 11.25 -17.15
CA THR A 20 10.55 12.28 -16.17
C THR A 20 11.44 13.37 -16.76
N MET A 21 12.35 13.01 -17.68
CA MET A 21 13.27 13.96 -18.34
C MET A 21 12.57 15.00 -19.21
N GLU A 22 11.40 14.69 -19.74
CA GLU A 22 10.57 15.67 -20.50
C GLU A 22 9.82 16.63 -19.58
N SER A 23 9.73 16.33 -18.28
CA SER A 23 9.05 17.17 -17.30
C SER A 23 9.90 18.37 -16.91
N LYS A 24 9.29 19.55 -16.87
CA LYS A 24 9.94 20.76 -16.31
C LYS A 24 9.88 20.84 -14.79
N CYS A 25 9.28 19.84 -14.15
CA CYS A 25 9.19 19.78 -12.70
C CYS A 25 10.56 19.46 -12.08
N MET A 26 10.94 20.22 -11.07
CA MET A 26 12.22 20.06 -10.36
C MET A 26 12.05 19.39 -8.99
N ASN A 27 10.92 18.74 -8.76
CA ASN A 27 10.59 18.04 -7.53
C ASN A 27 11.48 16.78 -7.37
N CYS A 28 12.07 16.55 -6.20
CA CYS A 28 12.92 15.39 -5.92
C CYS A 28 12.20 14.05 -6.08
N ASP A 29 10.88 13.98 -5.85
CA ASP A 29 10.08 12.76 -6.05
C ASP A 29 9.98 12.33 -7.53
N MET A 30 10.36 13.22 -8.48
CA MET A 30 10.47 12.90 -9.92
C MET A 30 11.79 12.24 -10.28
N ASN A 31 12.69 12.14 -9.35
CA ASN A 31 14.00 11.51 -9.53
C ASN A 31 13.83 9.99 -9.58
N VAL A 32 14.25 9.38 -10.68
CA VAL A 32 14.14 7.92 -10.90
C VAL A 32 14.94 7.12 -9.87
N ALA A 33 16.07 7.64 -9.40
CA ALA A 33 16.84 6.97 -8.36
C ALA A 33 16.03 6.89 -7.04
N ASN A 34 15.33 7.96 -6.65
CA ASN A 34 14.46 7.96 -5.47
C ASN A 34 13.26 6.99 -5.67
N LEU A 35 12.61 7.01 -6.84
CA LEU A 35 11.49 6.10 -7.13
C LEU A 35 11.89 4.63 -6.99
N CYS A 36 13.09 4.25 -7.42
CA CYS A 36 13.59 2.88 -7.34
C CYS A 36 14.10 2.53 -5.93
N SER A 37 14.92 3.42 -5.34
CA SER A 37 15.63 3.09 -4.09
C SER A 37 14.75 3.15 -2.84
N TRP A 38 13.66 3.91 -2.85
CA TRP A 38 12.65 3.95 -1.78
C TRP A 38 11.46 3.00 -2.03
N GLN A 39 11.48 2.21 -3.10
CA GLN A 39 10.39 1.31 -3.46
C GLN A 39 10.02 0.36 -2.32
N PHE A 40 10.98 -0.17 -1.57
CA PHE A 40 10.74 -1.06 -0.44
C PHE A 40 9.92 -0.44 0.69
N LEU A 41 9.98 0.90 0.84
CA LEU A 41 9.25 1.63 1.88
C LEU A 41 7.87 2.09 1.40
N TYR A 42 7.81 2.66 0.18
CA TYR A 42 6.58 3.24 -0.36
C TYR A 42 5.79 2.27 -1.25
N HIS A 43 6.32 1.06 -1.52
CA HIS A 43 5.72 0.08 -2.43
C HIS A 43 5.32 0.70 -3.76
N THR A 44 6.25 1.49 -4.31
CA THR A 44 6.01 2.24 -5.55
C THR A 44 5.81 1.28 -6.71
N GLU A 45 4.70 1.44 -7.39
CA GLU A 45 4.31 0.72 -8.60
C GLU A 45 4.10 1.71 -9.73
N TYR A 46 4.24 1.25 -10.96
CA TYR A 46 4.00 2.08 -12.13
C TYR A 46 3.21 1.36 -13.22
N ALA A 47 2.56 2.15 -14.07
CA ALA A 47 1.97 1.71 -15.33
C ALA A 47 2.09 2.83 -16.36
N VAL A 48 2.00 2.49 -17.64
CA VAL A 48 1.86 3.46 -18.74
C VAL A 48 0.46 3.34 -19.29
N VAL A 49 -0.31 4.43 -19.21
CA VAL A 49 -1.73 4.47 -19.59
C VAL A 49 -2.01 5.76 -20.36
N GLU A 50 -2.65 5.63 -21.54
CA GLU A 50 -3.05 6.77 -22.38
C GLU A 50 -1.92 7.78 -22.64
N GLY A 51 -0.68 7.30 -22.79
CA GLY A 51 0.51 8.15 -23.01
C GLY A 51 1.08 8.80 -21.76
N PHE A 52 0.59 8.46 -20.58
CA PHE A 52 1.13 8.91 -19.30
C PHE A 52 1.79 7.79 -18.52
N LEU A 53 2.91 8.09 -17.92
CA LEU A 53 3.45 7.34 -16.78
C LEU A 53 2.60 7.70 -15.55
N VAL A 54 2.00 6.71 -14.94
CA VAL A 54 1.29 6.81 -13.67
C VAL A 54 2.03 5.99 -12.62
N LEU A 55 2.24 6.59 -11.46
CA LEU A 55 2.91 5.97 -10.33
C LEU A 55 1.92 5.90 -9.16
N ARG A 56 1.91 4.76 -8.50
CA ARG A 56 1.08 4.49 -7.32
C ARG A 56 1.98 4.07 -6.17
N PHE A 57 1.73 4.60 -4.99
CA PHE A 57 2.51 4.30 -3.80
C PHE A 57 1.65 4.48 -2.55
N VAL A 58 2.19 4.09 -1.40
CA VAL A 58 1.51 4.25 -0.12
C VAL A 58 2.14 5.40 0.64
N LEU A 59 1.32 6.39 1.00
CA LEU A 59 1.71 7.54 1.81
C LEU A 59 0.71 7.73 2.95
N ASP A 60 1.20 7.82 4.18
CA ASP A 60 0.38 7.93 5.39
C ASP A 60 -0.74 6.88 5.43
N GLY A 61 -0.43 5.66 4.94
CA GLY A 61 -1.32 4.52 4.84
C GLY A 61 -2.50 4.68 3.88
N HIS A 62 -2.43 5.61 2.96
CA HIS A 62 -3.37 5.77 1.86
C HIS A 62 -2.72 5.44 0.53
N VAL A 63 -3.48 4.82 -0.35
CA VAL A 63 -3.09 4.71 -1.75
C VAL A 63 -3.02 6.10 -2.34
N THR A 64 -1.84 6.46 -2.81
CA THR A 64 -1.57 7.79 -3.36
C THR A 64 -0.93 7.64 -4.74
N TYR A 65 -1.29 8.50 -5.63
CA TYR A 65 -0.74 8.54 -6.99
C TYR A 65 0.16 9.76 -7.12
N MET A 66 1.25 9.62 -7.84
CA MET A 66 1.99 10.79 -8.29
C MET A 66 1.21 11.48 -9.41
N LYS A 67 1.35 12.79 -9.54
CA LYS A 67 0.79 13.49 -10.71
C LYS A 67 1.18 12.76 -11.99
N PRO A 68 0.26 12.47 -12.92
CA PRO A 68 0.57 11.80 -14.18
C PRO A 68 1.64 12.55 -14.96
N ILE A 69 2.58 11.82 -15.56
CA ILE A 69 3.72 12.37 -16.30
C ILE A 69 3.62 11.92 -17.75
N GLY A 70 3.37 12.82 -18.67
CA GLY A 70 3.21 12.47 -20.09
C GLY A 70 2.38 13.48 -20.84
N LYS A 71 1.88 13.07 -22.01
CA LYS A 71 1.06 13.88 -22.90
C LYS A 71 -0.13 13.05 -23.37
N GLY A 72 -1.33 13.62 -23.34
CA GLY A 72 -2.56 12.95 -23.75
C GLY A 72 -3.79 13.56 -23.09
N ASP A 73 -4.85 12.77 -22.97
CA ASP A 73 -6.07 13.16 -22.27
C ASP A 73 -5.90 12.96 -20.76
N LEU A 74 -5.52 14.03 -20.05
CA LEU A 74 -5.32 14.00 -18.60
C LEU A 74 -6.62 13.65 -17.85
N ARG A 75 -7.78 14.08 -18.37
CA ARG A 75 -9.08 13.77 -17.76
C ARG A 75 -9.33 12.26 -17.76
N ALA A 76 -9.14 11.61 -18.90
CA ALA A 76 -9.32 10.16 -19.02
C ALA A 76 -8.40 9.41 -18.03
N VAL A 77 -7.15 9.83 -17.89
CA VAL A 77 -6.21 9.24 -16.92
C VAL A 77 -6.67 9.47 -15.49
N LEU A 78 -7.08 10.67 -15.10
CA LEU A 78 -7.57 10.96 -13.75
C LEU A 78 -8.84 10.14 -13.43
N GLU A 79 -9.74 9.96 -14.38
CA GLU A 79 -10.93 9.11 -14.22
C GLU A 79 -10.54 7.63 -14.01
N LEU A 80 -9.53 7.13 -14.73
CA LEU A 80 -8.97 5.78 -14.49
C LEU A 80 -8.32 5.65 -13.12
N LEU A 81 -7.56 6.65 -12.67
CA LEU A 81 -6.96 6.65 -11.32
C LEU A 81 -8.03 6.72 -10.22
N MET A 82 -9.13 7.48 -10.45
CA MET A 82 -10.28 7.50 -9.54
C MET A 82 -10.93 6.12 -9.43
N ALA A 83 -11.07 5.42 -10.56
CA ALA A 83 -11.63 4.07 -10.58
C ALA A 83 -10.70 3.06 -9.88
N ASP A 84 -9.38 3.16 -10.11
CA ASP A 84 -8.38 2.32 -9.44
C ASP A 84 -8.37 2.56 -7.92
N ALA A 85 -8.31 3.81 -7.46
CA ALA A 85 -8.38 4.14 -6.04
C ALA A 85 -9.65 3.60 -5.37
N ARG A 86 -10.80 3.77 -6.05
CA ARG A 86 -12.09 3.26 -5.57
C ARG A 86 -12.09 1.73 -5.48
N SER A 87 -11.50 1.02 -6.45
CA SER A 87 -11.40 -0.44 -6.43
C SER A 87 -10.56 -0.95 -5.25
N LEU A 88 -9.65 -0.11 -4.75
CA LEU A 88 -8.80 -0.37 -3.59
C LEU A 88 -9.43 0.11 -2.26
N GLY A 89 -10.70 0.60 -2.33
CA GLY A 89 -11.43 1.10 -1.15
C GLY A 89 -10.98 2.47 -0.66
N ASP A 90 -10.18 3.19 -1.46
CA ASP A 90 -9.69 4.53 -1.14
C ASP A 90 -10.28 5.60 -2.08
N THR A 91 -10.02 6.85 -1.77
CA THR A 91 -10.35 7.99 -2.64
C THR A 91 -9.08 8.47 -3.34
N LEU A 92 -9.24 9.00 -4.57
CA LEU A 92 -8.09 9.50 -5.32
C LEU A 92 -7.35 10.59 -4.54
N ARG A 93 -6.05 10.37 -4.34
CA ARG A 93 -5.08 11.33 -3.81
C ARG A 93 -3.93 11.44 -4.81
N VAL A 94 -3.64 12.64 -5.27
CA VAL A 94 -2.54 12.89 -6.21
C VAL A 94 -1.51 13.77 -5.52
N ALA A 95 -0.34 13.21 -5.26
CA ALA A 95 0.79 13.91 -4.65
C ALA A 95 1.73 14.52 -5.70
N CYS A 96 2.70 15.28 -5.24
CA CYS A 96 3.72 15.93 -6.06
C CYS A 96 3.14 16.90 -7.09
N VAL A 97 1.98 17.47 -6.80
CA VAL A 97 1.32 18.43 -7.68
C VAL A 97 2.03 19.79 -7.54
N CYS A 98 2.64 20.26 -8.62
CA CYS A 98 3.19 21.62 -8.74
C CYS A 98 2.11 22.58 -9.26
N PRO A 99 2.29 23.91 -9.14
CA PRO A 99 1.28 24.86 -9.62
C PRO A 99 0.86 24.69 -11.09
N CYS A 100 1.79 24.28 -11.96
CA CYS A 100 1.46 24.03 -13.36
C CYS A 100 0.59 22.75 -13.53
N ALA A 101 0.85 21.71 -12.74
CA ALA A 101 0.02 20.50 -12.76
C ALA A 101 -1.36 20.77 -12.15
N GLN A 102 -1.44 21.58 -11.09
CA GLN A 102 -2.70 22.04 -10.54
C GLN A 102 -3.56 22.73 -11.61
N ALA A 103 -2.98 23.68 -12.35
CA ALA A 103 -3.73 24.38 -13.40
C ALA A 103 -4.27 23.42 -14.46
N LEU A 104 -3.48 22.42 -14.89
CA LEU A 104 -3.92 21.40 -15.86
C LEU A 104 -5.00 20.48 -15.29
N MET A 105 -4.90 20.10 -14.02
CA MET A 105 -5.92 19.28 -13.35
C MET A 105 -7.24 20.06 -13.20
N ASP A 106 -7.16 21.34 -12.81
CA ASP A 106 -8.35 22.20 -12.68
C ASP A 106 -9.00 22.51 -14.02
N GLU A 107 -8.23 22.65 -15.10
CA GLU A 107 -8.74 22.77 -16.47
C GLU A 107 -9.43 21.48 -16.93
N SER A 108 -8.80 20.32 -16.63
CA SER A 108 -9.32 19.00 -17.04
C SER A 108 -10.58 18.61 -16.26
N MET A 109 -10.63 18.91 -14.95
CA MET A 109 -11.72 18.54 -14.05
C MET A 109 -12.04 19.70 -13.07
N PRO A 110 -12.73 20.75 -13.53
CA PRO A 110 -12.99 21.95 -12.72
C PRO A 110 -13.71 21.64 -11.40
N GLY A 111 -13.21 22.19 -10.28
CA GLY A 111 -13.83 22.07 -8.95
C GLY A 111 -13.77 20.67 -8.33
N THR A 112 -13.07 19.73 -8.97
CA THR A 112 -13.00 18.33 -8.52
C THR A 112 -12.02 18.14 -7.37
N PHE A 113 -10.97 18.96 -7.29
CA PHE A 113 -9.87 18.77 -6.33
C PHE A 113 -9.75 19.90 -5.33
N THR A 114 -9.36 19.53 -4.11
CA THR A 114 -8.87 20.43 -3.07
C THR A 114 -7.38 20.17 -2.90
N TYR A 115 -6.58 21.22 -2.76
CA TYR A 115 -5.12 21.13 -2.69
C TYR A 115 -4.63 21.52 -1.30
N THR A 116 -3.75 20.69 -0.73
CA THR A 116 -3.10 20.96 0.55
C THR A 116 -1.58 20.98 0.39
N ILE A 117 -0.92 21.88 1.11
CA ILE A 117 0.55 22.01 1.15
C ILE A 117 1.01 21.60 2.54
N ASN A 118 2.00 20.73 2.60
CA ASN A 118 2.76 20.50 3.82
C ASN A 118 4.15 21.11 3.65
N ARG A 119 4.43 22.19 4.41
CA ARG A 119 5.70 22.90 4.34
C ARG A 119 6.91 22.00 4.65
N ASP A 120 6.74 20.98 5.47
CA ASP A 120 7.80 20.06 5.87
C ASP A 120 8.24 19.15 4.71
N LYS A 121 7.40 19.03 3.67
CA LYS A 121 7.64 18.28 2.43
C LYS A 121 8.06 19.18 1.26
N SER A 122 8.31 20.48 1.45
CA SER A 122 8.76 21.37 0.38
C SER A 122 10.25 21.24 0.11
N ASP A 123 10.64 21.19 -1.17
CA ASP A 123 12.03 21.04 -1.58
C ASP A 123 12.81 22.35 -1.53
N TYR A 124 14.09 22.24 -1.27
CA TYR A 124 15.02 23.36 -1.25
C TYR A 124 15.89 23.37 -2.52
N LEU A 125 15.65 24.33 -3.41
CA LEU A 125 16.40 24.49 -4.65
C LEU A 125 17.38 25.65 -4.56
N TYR A 126 18.56 25.41 -5.07
CA TYR A 126 19.66 26.37 -5.11
C TYR A 126 20.18 26.52 -6.53
N LEU A 127 20.58 27.72 -6.93
CA LEU A 127 21.35 27.90 -8.14
C LEU A 127 22.73 27.22 -7.99
N ARG A 128 23.11 26.39 -8.96
CA ARG A 128 24.41 25.70 -8.97
C ARG A 128 25.56 26.71 -8.80
N GLU A 129 25.57 27.81 -9.57
CA GLU A 129 26.60 28.86 -9.51
C GLU A 129 26.75 29.44 -8.08
N LYS A 130 25.67 29.61 -7.36
CA LYS A 130 25.67 30.06 -5.98
C LYS A 130 26.37 29.11 -5.03
N LEU A 131 26.11 27.81 -5.17
CA LEU A 131 26.76 26.76 -4.37
C LEU A 131 28.25 26.60 -4.73
N VAL A 132 28.62 26.82 -6.00
CA VAL A 132 30.00 26.79 -6.47
C VAL A 132 30.79 28.00 -5.90
N THR A 133 30.29 29.21 -6.08
CA THR A 133 31.00 30.42 -5.72
C THR A 133 30.87 30.79 -4.26
N LEU A 134 29.78 30.42 -3.62
CA LEU A 134 29.37 30.81 -2.27
C LEU A 134 29.52 32.32 -2.06
N SER A 135 29.23 33.12 -3.09
CA SER A 135 29.47 34.57 -3.12
C SER A 135 28.59 35.35 -2.13
N GLY A 136 29.03 36.54 -1.77
CA GLY A 136 28.28 37.44 -0.88
C GLY A 136 28.53 37.23 0.62
N LYS A 137 28.13 38.25 1.40
CA LYS A 137 28.36 38.31 2.85
C LYS A 137 27.60 37.20 3.61
N LYS A 138 26.40 36.86 3.16
CA LYS A 138 25.54 35.83 3.79
C LYS A 138 26.17 34.44 3.79
N LEU A 139 26.93 34.10 2.76
CA LEU A 139 27.59 32.80 2.61
C LEU A 139 29.04 32.79 3.13
N GLN A 140 29.52 33.87 3.74
CA GLN A 140 30.83 33.93 4.38
C GLN A 140 31.08 32.81 5.39
N PRO A 141 30.11 32.41 6.26
CA PRO A 141 30.33 31.27 7.17
C PRO A 141 30.64 29.97 6.44
N LYS A 142 30.01 29.69 5.29
CA LYS A 142 30.27 28.49 4.49
C LYS A 142 31.68 28.50 3.91
N ARG A 143 32.14 29.65 3.36
CA ARG A 143 33.52 29.79 2.90
C ARG A 143 34.52 29.64 4.05
N ASN A 144 34.18 30.09 5.25
CA ASN A 144 35.04 29.94 6.43
C ASN A 144 35.19 28.48 6.82
N HIS A 145 34.10 27.68 6.79
CA HIS A 145 34.17 26.23 7.03
C HIS A 145 35.06 25.53 5.99
N ILE A 146 34.90 25.82 4.71
CA ILE A 146 35.74 25.26 3.64
C ILE A 146 37.20 25.67 3.84
N SER A 147 37.48 26.95 4.12
CA SER A 147 38.84 27.44 4.33
C SER A 147 39.48 26.83 5.58
N LYS A 148 38.69 26.57 6.63
CA LYS A 148 39.15 25.88 7.82
C LYS A 148 39.48 24.45 7.51
N PHE A 149 38.61 23.72 6.79
CA PHE A 149 38.85 22.33 6.37
C PHE A 149 40.15 22.22 5.56
N LYS A 150 40.31 23.04 4.51
CA LYS A 150 41.52 23.05 3.64
C LYS A 150 42.79 23.31 4.43
N ARG A 151 42.75 24.17 5.43
CA ARG A 151 43.90 24.52 6.29
C ARG A 151 44.22 23.39 7.27
N THR A 152 43.19 22.72 7.83
CA THR A 152 43.35 21.66 8.84
C THR A 152 43.79 20.35 8.16
N TYR A 153 43.28 20.11 6.95
CA TYR A 153 43.56 18.88 6.18
C TYR A 153 44.11 19.21 4.80
N PRO A 154 45.35 19.74 4.71
CA PRO A 154 45.91 20.24 3.44
C PRO A 154 46.09 19.16 2.38
N ASN A 155 46.20 17.89 2.78
CA ASN A 155 46.35 16.74 1.90
C ASN A 155 45.05 15.97 1.68
N TYR A 156 43.87 16.62 1.83
CA TYR A 156 42.62 16.00 1.47
C TYR A 156 42.56 15.65 -0.01
N GLU A 157 41.84 14.60 -0.34
CA GLU A 157 41.65 14.19 -1.72
C GLU A 157 40.16 14.14 -2.04
N TYR A 158 39.76 14.72 -3.16
CA TYR A 158 38.45 14.48 -3.76
C TYR A 158 38.58 13.40 -4.81
N ARG A 159 37.70 12.39 -4.77
CA ARG A 159 37.61 11.36 -5.79
C ARG A 159 36.18 11.25 -6.29
N PRO A 160 35.94 11.09 -7.62
CA PRO A 160 34.62 10.70 -8.12
C PRO A 160 34.17 9.40 -7.45
N LEU A 161 32.85 9.28 -7.25
CA LEU A 161 32.26 8.03 -6.75
C LEU A 161 32.33 6.96 -7.86
N THR A 162 32.92 5.83 -7.54
CA THR A 162 33.08 4.67 -8.42
C THR A 162 32.62 3.41 -7.70
N PRO A 163 32.26 2.32 -8.40
CA PRO A 163 31.76 1.09 -7.77
C PRO A 163 32.66 0.49 -6.69
N ASP A 164 33.99 0.64 -6.82
CA ASP A 164 34.94 0.17 -5.81
C ASP A 164 34.92 0.91 -4.49
N LEU A 165 34.35 2.15 -4.48
CA LEU A 165 34.17 2.96 -3.26
C LEU A 165 32.84 2.72 -2.55
N VAL A 166 31.92 1.96 -3.14
CA VAL A 166 30.60 1.67 -2.56
C VAL A 166 30.68 1.08 -1.14
N PRO A 167 31.55 0.09 -0.85
CA PRO A 167 31.67 -0.44 0.51
C PRO A 167 32.07 0.62 1.55
N ASP A 168 32.92 1.58 1.17
CA ASP A 168 33.35 2.66 2.07
C ASP A 168 32.22 3.67 2.31
N CYS A 169 31.41 3.97 1.28
CA CYS A 169 30.21 4.83 1.43
C CYS A 169 29.17 4.21 2.36
N ILE A 170 28.88 2.91 2.19
CA ILE A 170 27.93 2.18 3.06
C ILE A 170 28.42 2.21 4.51
N ARG A 171 29.72 1.89 4.73
CA ARG A 171 30.31 1.92 6.08
C ARG A 171 30.20 3.31 6.71
N LEU A 172 30.53 4.38 6.00
CA LEU A 172 30.45 5.74 6.53
C LEU A 172 28.99 6.11 6.85
N GLY A 173 28.02 5.69 6.04
CA GLY A 173 26.59 5.84 6.30
C GLY A 173 26.16 5.14 7.58
N GLU A 174 26.59 3.90 7.81
CA GLU A 174 26.31 3.13 9.03
C GLU A 174 26.94 3.77 10.27
N GLU A 175 28.19 4.22 10.18
CA GLU A 175 28.88 4.94 11.27
C GLU A 175 28.13 6.22 11.65
N TRP A 176 27.65 6.96 10.66
CA TRP A 176 26.85 8.17 10.86
C TRP A 176 25.51 7.85 11.57
N CYS A 177 24.84 6.76 11.18
CA CYS A 177 23.59 6.31 11.77
C CYS A 177 23.76 5.96 13.27
N ARG A 178 24.85 5.30 13.65
CA ARG A 178 25.12 4.92 15.06
C ARG A 178 25.40 6.11 16.00
N THR A 179 25.80 7.25 15.47
CA THR A 179 26.14 8.46 16.26
C THR A 179 24.94 9.37 16.49
N THR A 180 23.77 9.03 15.98
CA THR A 180 22.58 9.88 16.03
C THR A 180 21.52 9.32 17.02
N ASP A 181 20.68 10.20 17.59
CA ASP A 181 19.74 9.93 18.67
C ASP A 181 18.74 8.80 18.36
N SER A 182 18.41 8.00 19.39
CA SER A 182 17.62 6.78 19.33
C SER A 182 16.17 6.95 18.80
N CYS A 183 15.57 8.13 18.93
CA CYS A 183 14.22 8.39 18.44
C CYS A 183 14.09 8.49 16.91
N MET A 184 15.22 8.54 16.17
CA MET A 184 15.28 8.62 14.71
C MET A 184 15.74 7.30 14.06
N GLN A 185 15.97 6.24 14.83
CA GLN A 185 16.62 5.02 14.33
C GLN A 185 15.89 4.36 13.17
N HIS A 186 14.57 4.27 13.16
CA HIS A 186 13.81 3.63 12.06
C HIS A 186 13.94 4.39 10.73
N ALA A 187 13.78 5.72 10.76
CA ALA A 187 13.94 6.52 9.55
C ALA A 187 15.36 6.43 8.98
N MET A 188 16.35 6.35 9.87
CA MET A 188 17.77 6.21 9.50
C MET A 188 18.11 4.84 8.96
N GLN A 189 17.48 3.77 9.47
CA GLN A 189 17.63 2.43 8.93
C GLN A 189 17.07 2.32 7.51
N ALA A 190 15.89 2.91 7.26
CA ALA A 190 15.31 2.99 5.94
C ALA A 190 16.22 3.78 4.97
N GLU A 191 16.80 4.90 5.41
CA GLU A 191 17.76 5.66 4.62
C GLU A 191 19.02 4.82 4.28
N GLN A 192 19.54 4.01 5.23
CA GLN A 192 20.67 3.12 4.95
C GLN A 192 20.33 2.04 3.92
N GLN A 193 19.15 1.46 3.99
CA GLN A 193 18.69 0.51 2.97
C GLN A 193 18.56 1.16 1.60
N MET A 194 18.00 2.37 1.54
CA MET A 194 17.94 3.17 0.32
C MET A 194 19.34 3.44 -0.25
N ILE A 195 20.28 3.89 0.58
CA ILE A 195 21.69 4.15 0.18
C ILE A 195 22.33 2.89 -0.40
N ALA A 196 22.18 1.76 0.29
CA ALA A 196 22.75 0.50 -0.16
C ALA A 196 22.18 0.07 -1.52
N TYR A 197 20.85 0.13 -1.67
CA TYR A 197 20.19 -0.17 -2.94
C TYR A 197 20.65 0.75 -4.07
N ALA A 198 20.64 2.07 -3.84
CA ALA A 198 21.03 3.06 -4.84
C ALA A 198 22.49 2.83 -5.31
N LEU A 199 23.40 2.60 -4.36
CA LEU A 199 24.83 2.39 -4.68
C LEU A 199 25.10 1.03 -5.33
N GLN A 200 24.31 -0.01 -5.09
CA GLN A 200 24.38 -1.28 -5.78
C GLN A 200 23.96 -1.17 -7.26
N HIS A 201 23.10 -0.20 -7.58
CA HIS A 201 22.57 0.05 -8.92
C HIS A 201 23.06 1.39 -9.50
N ILE A 202 24.30 1.78 -9.19
CA ILE A 202 24.86 3.09 -9.56
C ILE A 202 24.83 3.36 -11.07
N GLU A 203 25.03 2.33 -11.89
CA GLU A 203 25.05 2.42 -13.36
C GLU A 203 23.62 2.54 -13.91
N GLU A 204 22.72 1.66 -13.50
CA GLU A 204 21.31 1.64 -13.96
C GLU A 204 20.56 2.90 -13.55
N LEU A 205 20.83 3.39 -12.36
CA LEU A 205 20.22 4.62 -11.85
C LEU A 205 20.93 5.90 -12.34
N HIS A 206 22.02 5.77 -13.09
CA HIS A 206 22.86 6.87 -13.59
C HIS A 206 23.28 7.84 -12.47
N LEU A 207 23.68 7.30 -11.32
CA LEU A 207 24.13 8.12 -10.21
C LEU A 207 25.48 8.76 -10.52
N VAL A 208 25.61 10.01 -10.11
CA VAL A 208 26.88 10.74 -10.15
C VAL A 208 27.22 11.14 -8.72
N GLY A 209 28.43 10.91 -8.29
CA GLY A 209 28.81 11.18 -6.91
C GLY A 209 30.27 11.59 -6.73
N GLY A 210 30.58 11.96 -5.49
CA GLY A 210 31.91 12.31 -5.08
C GLY A 210 32.20 11.94 -3.63
N THR A 211 33.46 11.76 -3.34
CA THR A 211 33.98 11.34 -2.03
C THR A 211 35.13 12.22 -1.60
N LEU A 212 35.27 12.44 -0.28
CA LEU A 212 36.43 13.12 0.31
C LEU A 212 37.21 12.15 1.19
N PHE A 213 38.53 12.19 1.02
CA PHE A 213 39.45 11.43 1.84
C PHE A 213 40.40 12.37 2.60
N VAL A 214 40.70 11.98 3.85
CA VAL A 214 41.76 12.59 4.66
C VAL A 214 42.61 11.47 5.20
N GLU A 215 43.90 11.53 4.91
CA GLU A 215 44.91 10.51 5.31
C GLU A 215 44.48 9.07 4.92
N GLY A 216 43.87 8.93 3.75
CA GLY A 216 43.42 7.63 3.25
C GLY A 216 42.09 7.13 3.80
N LYS A 217 41.47 7.82 4.79
CA LYS A 217 40.13 7.51 5.30
C LYS A 217 39.09 8.33 4.55
N MET A 218 38.01 7.70 4.08
CA MET A 218 36.83 8.41 3.56
C MET A 218 36.15 9.17 4.70
N VAL A 219 35.94 10.47 4.55
CA VAL A 219 35.35 11.36 5.57
C VAL A 219 34.05 12.00 5.11
N ALA A 220 33.73 11.95 3.82
CA ALA A 220 32.42 12.38 3.31
C ALA A 220 32.15 11.74 1.95
N PHE A 221 30.87 11.58 1.63
CA PHE A 221 30.42 11.25 0.28
C PHE A 221 29.09 11.93 -0.04
N THR A 222 28.81 12.07 -1.31
CA THR A 222 27.52 12.51 -1.84
C THR A 222 27.24 11.82 -3.16
N PHE A 223 25.97 11.58 -3.45
CA PHE A 223 25.55 11.22 -4.79
C PHE A 223 24.23 11.89 -5.15
N VAL A 224 24.10 12.12 -6.44
CA VAL A 224 22.96 12.80 -7.05
C VAL A 224 22.42 11.99 -8.20
N ALA A 225 21.18 12.25 -8.56
CA ALA A 225 20.59 11.80 -9.80
C ALA A 225 19.91 12.96 -10.53
N ARG A 226 19.82 12.84 -11.85
CA ARG A 226 19.22 13.87 -12.69
C ARG A 226 17.70 13.82 -12.61
N ILE A 227 17.07 14.95 -12.27
CA ILE A 227 15.60 15.09 -12.32
C ILE A 227 15.15 15.37 -13.75
N ASN A 228 15.79 16.35 -14.40
CA ASN A 228 15.52 16.76 -15.79
C ASN A 228 16.78 17.40 -16.43
N SER A 229 16.63 18.05 -17.58
CA SER A 229 17.76 18.67 -18.29
C SER A 229 18.51 19.75 -17.50
N GLU A 230 17.88 20.43 -16.53
CA GLU A 230 18.40 21.60 -15.83
C GLU A 230 18.65 21.38 -14.34
N ALA A 231 18.18 20.26 -13.76
CA ALA A 231 18.22 20.03 -12.33
C ALA A 231 18.77 18.66 -11.94
N PHE A 232 19.64 18.64 -10.94
CA PHE A 232 20.02 17.47 -10.17
C PHE A 232 19.40 17.47 -8.78
N ASP A 233 19.12 16.28 -8.28
CA ASP A 233 18.72 16.04 -6.91
C ASP A 233 19.88 15.45 -6.12
N VAL A 234 20.17 16.01 -4.95
CA VAL A 234 21.14 15.48 -3.98
C VAL A 234 20.41 14.43 -3.13
N CYS A 235 20.40 13.18 -3.61
CA CYS A 235 19.78 12.08 -2.91
C CYS A 235 20.42 11.80 -1.55
N VAL A 236 21.74 11.93 -1.47
CA VAL A 236 22.50 11.71 -0.22
C VAL A 236 23.70 12.64 -0.12
N GLU A 237 23.91 13.19 1.05
CA GLU A 237 25.13 13.91 1.45
C GLU A 237 25.44 13.53 2.90
N LYS A 238 26.52 12.78 3.13
CA LYS A 238 26.96 12.33 4.46
C LYS A 238 28.43 12.73 4.71
N ALA A 239 28.70 13.11 5.96
CA ALA A 239 30.07 13.41 6.38
C ALA A 239 30.30 13.02 7.84
N ASP A 240 31.50 12.57 8.16
CA ASP A 240 31.98 12.34 9.52
C ASP A 240 32.10 13.71 10.25
N THR A 241 31.28 13.92 11.26
CA THR A 241 31.19 15.18 12.01
C THR A 241 32.46 15.52 12.80
N ALA A 242 33.35 14.53 13.00
CA ALA A 242 34.68 14.77 13.59
C ALA A 242 35.58 15.62 12.68
N TYR A 243 35.28 15.67 11.39
CA TYR A 243 36.01 16.48 10.42
C TYR A 243 35.27 17.79 10.14
N GLU A 244 35.54 18.80 10.98
CA GLU A 244 34.83 20.08 10.89
C GLU A 244 34.94 20.72 9.49
N GLY A 245 33.79 21.01 8.88
CA GLY A 245 33.68 21.60 7.56
C GLY A 245 33.55 20.58 6.42
N ALA A 246 33.59 19.27 6.69
CA ALA A 246 33.52 18.24 5.67
C ALA A 246 32.21 18.30 4.84
N TYR A 247 31.04 18.57 5.45
CA TYR A 247 29.79 18.78 4.73
C TYR A 247 29.85 19.95 3.73
N ALA A 248 30.39 21.11 4.16
CA ALA A 248 30.52 22.26 3.25
C ALA A 248 31.53 21.99 2.15
N MET A 249 32.56 21.21 2.47
CA MET A 249 33.63 20.86 1.55
C MET A 249 33.15 19.90 0.47
N ILE A 250 32.49 18.80 0.85
CA ILE A 250 31.98 17.82 -0.14
C ILE A 250 30.95 18.47 -1.06
N ASN A 251 30.02 19.26 -0.52
CA ASN A 251 29.03 19.96 -1.32
C ASN A 251 29.70 20.87 -2.38
N ASN A 252 30.62 21.74 -1.96
CA ASN A 252 31.26 22.69 -2.86
C ASN A 252 32.17 22.00 -3.91
N GLU A 253 32.97 21.01 -3.50
CA GLU A 253 33.85 20.25 -4.40
C GLU A 253 33.05 19.47 -5.44
N PHE A 254 31.95 18.86 -5.03
CA PHE A 254 31.11 18.08 -5.92
C PHE A 254 30.35 18.97 -6.91
N VAL A 255 29.62 19.99 -6.42
CA VAL A 255 28.82 20.88 -7.28
C VAL A 255 29.69 21.64 -8.29
N SER A 256 30.93 21.95 -7.94
CA SER A 256 31.89 22.60 -8.85
C SER A 256 32.27 21.77 -10.06
N ARG A 257 32.08 20.44 -9.99
CA ARG A 257 32.40 19.47 -11.06
C ARG A 257 31.19 19.02 -11.88
N LEU A 258 30.00 19.47 -11.50
CA LEU A 258 28.81 19.19 -12.28
C LEU A 258 28.84 19.95 -13.61
N PRO A 259 28.21 19.41 -14.66
CA PRO A 259 28.10 20.06 -15.96
C PRO A 259 27.49 21.48 -15.86
N GLU A 260 27.97 22.40 -16.71
CA GLU A 260 27.55 23.81 -16.67
C GLU A 260 26.07 24.02 -17.07
N GLU A 261 25.50 23.12 -17.87
CA GLU A 261 24.09 23.14 -18.25
C GLU A 261 23.15 22.90 -17.08
N ILE A 262 23.63 22.41 -15.94
CA ILE A 262 22.85 22.23 -14.72
C ILE A 262 22.72 23.60 -14.04
N VAL A 263 21.48 24.05 -13.94
CA VAL A 263 21.13 25.35 -13.34
C VAL A 263 20.76 25.22 -11.86
N TYR A 264 20.01 24.16 -11.53
CA TYR A 264 19.48 23.99 -10.19
C TYR A 264 19.99 22.72 -9.51
N ILE A 265 20.19 22.84 -8.21
CA ILE A 265 20.48 21.72 -7.30
C ILE A 265 19.33 21.66 -6.31
N ASN A 266 18.54 20.60 -6.39
CA ASN A 266 17.55 20.25 -5.37
C ASN A 266 18.27 19.53 -4.23
N ARG A 267 17.97 19.87 -2.99
CA ARG A 267 18.50 19.20 -1.79
C ARG A 267 17.38 18.68 -0.92
N GLU A 268 16.29 18.32 -1.55
CA GLU A 268 15.11 17.68 -0.95
C GLU A 268 14.45 18.49 0.19
N GLU A 269 13.51 17.91 0.90
CA GLU A 269 12.75 18.47 2.01
C GLU A 269 13.50 18.43 3.36
N ASP A 270 12.97 19.14 4.35
CA ASP A 270 13.50 19.16 5.73
C ASP A 270 12.75 18.23 6.71
N LEU A 271 11.67 17.58 6.26
CA LEU A 271 10.87 16.63 7.03
C LEU A 271 10.35 17.17 8.39
N GLY A 272 10.27 18.50 8.55
CA GLY A 272 9.91 19.15 9.82
C GLY A 272 11.03 19.15 10.87
N LEU A 273 12.22 18.64 10.55
CA LEU A 273 13.36 18.57 11.47
C LEU A 273 14.06 19.93 11.56
N GLU A 274 14.00 20.56 12.73
CA GLU A 274 14.53 21.92 12.96
C GLU A 274 16.02 22.05 12.58
N GLY A 275 16.83 21.06 12.94
CA GLY A 275 18.26 21.03 12.62
C GLY A 275 18.51 20.99 11.11
N LEU A 276 17.77 20.14 10.40
CA LEU A 276 17.88 19.99 8.93
C LEU A 276 17.37 21.25 8.22
N ARG A 277 16.22 21.78 8.65
CA ARG A 277 15.67 23.06 8.18
C ARG A 277 16.67 24.19 8.31
N LYS A 278 17.29 24.34 9.49
CA LYS A 278 18.32 25.34 9.74
C LYS A 278 19.55 25.15 8.84
N ALA A 279 19.99 23.91 8.65
CA ALA A 279 21.11 23.59 7.77
C ALA A 279 20.82 23.99 6.33
N LYS A 280 19.63 23.62 5.78
CA LYS A 280 19.21 23.96 4.41
C LYS A 280 19.02 25.49 4.24
N LEU A 281 18.31 26.15 5.13
CA LEU A 281 18.12 27.61 5.09
C LEU A 281 19.43 28.38 5.20
N SER A 282 20.48 27.84 5.84
CA SER A 282 21.78 28.50 5.97
C SER A 282 22.53 28.67 4.64
N TYR A 283 22.08 28.02 3.57
CA TYR A 283 22.58 28.20 2.19
C TYR A 283 21.71 29.20 1.39
N TYR A 284 20.65 29.76 1.99
CA TYR A 284 19.72 30.73 1.37
C TYR A 284 19.15 30.18 0.05
N PRO A 285 18.24 29.23 0.06
CA PRO A 285 17.66 28.64 -1.14
C PRO A 285 17.10 29.73 -2.06
N ASP A 286 17.23 29.52 -3.37
CA ASP A 286 16.71 30.43 -4.39
C ASP A 286 15.23 30.22 -4.63
N LEU A 287 14.78 28.96 -4.43
CA LEU A 287 13.38 28.58 -4.50
C LEU A 287 13.09 27.55 -3.41
N ILE A 288 11.94 27.69 -2.76
CA ILE A 288 11.31 26.65 -1.97
C ILE A 288 10.16 26.14 -2.82
N LEU A 289 10.25 24.89 -3.26
CA LEU A 289 9.27 24.27 -4.14
C LEU A 289 8.21 23.55 -3.31
N ASP A 290 7.04 24.16 -3.19
CA ASP A 290 5.92 23.53 -2.53
C ASP A 290 5.37 22.37 -3.37
N LYS A 291 5.09 21.26 -2.68
CA LYS A 291 4.47 20.07 -3.24
C LYS A 291 3.07 19.96 -2.67
N MET A 292 2.06 20.01 -3.55
CA MET A 292 0.66 19.87 -3.15
C MET A 292 0.22 18.43 -3.22
N VAL A 293 -0.70 18.08 -2.32
CA VAL A 293 -1.53 16.88 -2.46
C VAL A 293 -2.92 17.33 -2.86
N ALA A 294 -3.34 16.88 -4.03
CA ALA A 294 -4.72 17.03 -4.49
C ALA A 294 -5.55 15.86 -3.97
N THR A 295 -6.65 16.16 -3.31
CA THR A 295 -7.67 15.20 -2.89
C THR A 295 -8.98 15.57 -3.56
N LEU A 296 -9.86 14.60 -3.74
CA LEU A 296 -11.20 14.95 -4.23
C LEU A 296 -11.84 15.94 -3.27
N THR A 297 -12.41 16.99 -3.82
CA THR A 297 -13.20 17.96 -3.04
C THR A 297 -14.20 17.17 -2.21
N ALA A 298 -14.25 17.43 -0.93
CA ALA A 298 -15.17 16.73 -0.04
C ALA A 298 -16.54 16.68 -0.68
N GLN A 299 -17.11 15.45 -0.79
CA GLN A 299 -18.47 15.27 -1.25
C GLN A 299 -19.35 16.29 -0.54
N PRO A 300 -20.35 16.88 -1.19
CA PRO A 300 -21.26 17.81 -0.54
C PRO A 300 -21.67 17.20 0.80
N LYS A 301 -21.66 18.01 1.87
CA LYS A 301 -22.07 17.57 3.20
C LYS A 301 -23.29 16.68 3.06
N GLU A 302 -23.29 15.53 3.75
CA GLU A 302 -24.45 14.64 3.77
C GLU A 302 -25.72 15.49 3.88
N THR A 303 -26.68 15.24 3.01
CA THR A 303 -27.99 15.88 3.10
C THR A 303 -28.68 15.46 4.41
N GLU A 304 -29.68 16.19 4.87
CA GLU A 304 -30.47 15.80 6.04
C GLU A 304 -31.04 14.38 5.90
N GLU A 305 -31.42 13.99 4.68
CA GLU A 305 -31.91 12.65 4.37
C GLU A 305 -30.80 11.59 4.49
N GLU A 306 -29.62 11.84 3.98
CA GLU A 306 -28.46 10.92 4.10
C GLU A 306 -28.01 10.78 5.55
N MET A 307 -27.97 11.87 6.31
CA MET A 307 -27.68 11.84 7.75
C MET A 307 -28.73 11.03 8.51
N ARG A 308 -30.01 11.18 8.15
CA ARG A 308 -31.10 10.40 8.72
C ARG A 308 -30.94 8.91 8.41
N VAL A 309 -30.69 8.56 7.14
CA VAL A 309 -30.50 7.15 6.74
C VAL A 309 -29.31 6.54 7.48
N ARG A 310 -28.18 7.26 7.60
CA ARG A 310 -27.02 6.82 8.37
C ARG A 310 -27.37 6.57 9.84
N PHE A 311 -28.05 7.51 10.47
CA PHE A 311 -28.47 7.41 11.86
C PHE A 311 -29.42 6.21 12.07
N GLU A 312 -30.43 6.06 11.23
CA GLU A 312 -31.40 4.97 11.28
C GLU A 312 -30.73 3.60 11.02
N THR A 313 -29.81 3.53 10.06
CA THR A 313 -29.02 2.30 9.79
C THR A 313 -28.22 1.90 11.03
N ARG A 314 -27.54 2.86 11.67
CA ARG A 314 -26.79 2.61 12.89
C ARG A 314 -27.71 2.10 14.02
N HIS A 315 -28.85 2.74 14.24
CA HIS A 315 -29.81 2.30 15.24
C HIS A 315 -30.39 0.90 14.97
N LEU A 316 -30.60 0.57 13.68
CA LEU A 316 -31.01 -0.77 13.30
C LEU A 316 -29.92 -1.80 13.62
N TRP A 317 -28.66 -1.46 13.36
CA TRP A 317 -27.50 -2.28 13.72
C TRP A 317 -27.42 -2.52 15.24
N GLU A 318 -27.44 -1.45 16.05
CA GLU A 318 -27.38 -1.52 17.52
C GLU A 318 -28.47 -2.43 18.13
N ARG A 319 -29.64 -2.51 17.50
CA ARG A 319 -30.73 -3.40 17.93
C ARG A 319 -30.66 -4.82 17.40
N SER A 320 -29.88 -5.03 16.33
CA SER A 320 -29.85 -6.31 15.63
C SER A 320 -28.65 -7.17 16.02
N PHE A 321 -27.55 -6.54 16.44
CA PHE A 321 -26.29 -7.20 16.79
C PHE A 321 -25.90 -6.85 18.24
N ALA A 322 -25.14 -7.75 18.85
CA ALA A 322 -24.63 -7.58 20.22
C ALA A 322 -23.23 -6.93 20.24
N ASP A 323 -22.87 -6.23 19.19
CA ASP A 323 -21.54 -5.64 19.04
C ASP A 323 -21.27 -4.56 20.11
N PRO A 324 -20.04 -4.48 20.63
CA PRO A 324 -19.64 -3.42 21.55
C PRO A 324 -19.83 -2.03 20.91
N ARG A 325 -20.27 -1.05 21.70
CA ARG A 325 -20.48 0.32 21.21
C ARG A 325 -19.22 0.92 20.57
N ALA A 326 -18.05 0.62 21.12
CA ALA A 326 -16.76 1.09 20.58
C ALA A 326 -16.53 0.57 19.15
N PHE A 327 -16.85 -0.70 18.89
CA PHE A 327 -16.80 -1.29 17.56
C PHE A 327 -17.79 -0.61 16.60
N ILE A 328 -19.03 -0.40 17.02
CA ILE A 328 -20.04 0.28 16.19
C ILE A 328 -19.60 1.72 15.86
N ASP A 329 -19.03 2.44 16.85
CA ASP A 329 -18.49 3.79 16.65
C ASP A 329 -17.34 3.78 15.62
N LEU A 330 -16.41 2.81 15.72
CA LEU A 330 -15.32 2.61 14.77
C LEU A 330 -15.87 2.31 13.37
N TYR A 331 -16.78 1.33 13.25
CA TYR A 331 -17.35 0.89 11.99
C TYR A 331 -18.04 2.05 11.25
N PHE A 332 -18.91 2.79 11.93
CA PHE A 332 -19.66 3.90 11.34
C PHE A 332 -18.79 5.13 11.06
N ARG A 333 -17.63 5.24 11.67
CA ARG A 333 -16.65 6.28 11.37
C ARG A 333 -15.74 5.89 10.18
N GLU A 334 -15.22 4.67 10.16
CA GLU A 334 -14.17 4.27 9.22
C GLU A 334 -14.70 3.51 8.00
N LYS A 335 -15.70 2.64 8.16
CA LYS A 335 -16.19 1.75 7.10
C LYS A 335 -17.49 2.20 6.44
N TYR A 336 -18.40 2.78 7.21
CA TYR A 336 -19.67 3.24 6.64
C TYR A 336 -19.45 4.29 5.56
N ARG A 337 -20.07 4.07 4.40
CA ARG A 337 -20.20 5.05 3.31
C ARG A 337 -21.61 4.93 2.74
N LYS A 338 -22.24 6.05 2.39
CA LYS A 338 -23.62 6.05 1.85
C LYS A 338 -23.76 5.19 0.60
N GLU A 339 -22.72 5.17 -0.25
CA GLU A 339 -22.68 4.41 -1.50
C GLU A 339 -22.57 2.89 -1.28
N ARG A 340 -22.17 2.49 -0.08
CA ARG A 340 -22.06 1.09 0.33
C ARG A 340 -23.26 0.60 1.13
N ASN A 341 -24.16 1.53 1.52
CA ASN A 341 -25.30 1.26 2.39
C ASN A 341 -26.57 1.01 1.57
N GLU A 342 -26.98 -0.23 1.48
CA GLU A 342 -28.24 -0.61 0.85
C GLU A 342 -29.35 -0.69 1.90
N VAL A 343 -30.47 -0.04 1.66
CA VAL A 343 -31.56 0.05 2.66
C VAL A 343 -32.94 -0.10 2.05
N ILE A 344 -33.87 -0.57 2.87
CA ILE A 344 -35.30 -0.44 2.61
C ILE A 344 -35.90 0.49 3.67
N VAL A 345 -36.51 1.57 3.22
CA VAL A 345 -37.18 2.55 4.04
C VAL A 345 -38.70 2.31 4.02
N ARG A 346 -39.38 2.38 5.17
CA ARG A 346 -40.82 2.35 5.32
C ARG A 346 -41.23 3.42 6.33
N ASP A 347 -42.21 4.22 5.98
CA ASP A 347 -42.75 5.30 6.82
C ASP A 347 -41.65 6.24 7.36
N GLY A 348 -40.63 6.48 6.55
CA GLY A 348 -39.50 7.32 6.90
C GLY A 348 -38.38 6.63 7.72
N HIS A 349 -38.51 5.35 8.08
CA HIS A 349 -37.56 4.61 8.89
C HIS A 349 -36.85 3.52 8.08
N VAL A 350 -35.56 3.30 8.36
CA VAL A 350 -34.78 2.17 7.79
C VAL A 350 -35.22 0.90 8.51
N VAL A 351 -35.86 0.00 7.77
CA VAL A 351 -36.39 -1.26 8.29
C VAL A 351 -35.59 -2.49 7.86
N SER A 352 -34.75 -2.36 6.88
CA SER A 352 -33.78 -3.39 6.49
C SER A 352 -32.54 -2.71 5.91
N ALA A 353 -31.37 -3.18 6.26
CA ALA A 353 -30.10 -2.62 5.83
C ALA A 353 -29.04 -3.71 5.65
N LEU A 354 -28.07 -3.45 4.79
CA LEU A 354 -26.79 -4.15 4.69
C LEU A 354 -25.72 -3.21 4.11
N GLN A 355 -24.46 -3.55 4.31
CA GLN A 355 -23.31 -2.85 3.74
C GLN A 355 -22.64 -3.72 2.70
N LYS A 356 -22.29 -3.18 1.53
CA LYS A 356 -21.45 -3.84 0.52
C LYS A 356 -20.03 -3.26 0.58
N LEU A 357 -19.11 -3.97 1.21
CA LEU A 357 -17.73 -3.54 1.36
C LEU A 357 -16.87 -4.04 0.19
N PRO A 358 -16.05 -3.19 -0.43
CA PRO A 358 -15.22 -3.56 -1.58
C PRO A 358 -14.00 -4.38 -1.10
N TYR A 359 -14.13 -5.70 -1.05
CA TYR A 359 -13.06 -6.63 -0.69
C TYR A 359 -12.72 -7.48 -1.91
N PRO A 360 -11.72 -7.08 -2.72
CA PRO A 360 -11.33 -7.84 -3.89
C PRO A 360 -10.73 -9.19 -3.52
N LEU A 361 -10.71 -10.13 -4.48
CA LEU A 361 -10.11 -11.46 -4.34
C LEU A 361 -8.87 -11.56 -5.22
N THR A 362 -7.72 -12.02 -4.67
CA THR A 362 -6.65 -12.54 -5.52
C THR A 362 -7.09 -13.86 -6.14
N TYR A 363 -6.87 -14.03 -7.43
CA TYR A 363 -7.22 -15.23 -8.18
C TYR A 363 -6.14 -15.52 -9.22
N GLY A 364 -5.26 -16.47 -8.93
CA GLY A 364 -4.15 -16.81 -9.81
C GLY A 364 -3.25 -15.60 -10.18
N GLY A 365 -2.90 -14.76 -9.20
CA GLY A 365 -2.08 -13.56 -9.40
C GLY A 365 -2.84 -12.35 -9.96
N ARG A 366 -4.15 -12.47 -10.22
CA ARG A 366 -5.03 -11.36 -10.63
C ARG A 366 -5.86 -10.89 -9.44
N MET A 367 -6.27 -9.63 -9.49
CA MET A 367 -7.20 -9.05 -8.52
C MET A 367 -8.60 -8.98 -9.15
N LEU A 368 -9.56 -9.76 -8.63
CA LEU A 368 -10.95 -9.72 -9.08
C LEU A 368 -11.75 -8.77 -8.20
N PRO A 369 -12.52 -7.83 -8.78
CA PRO A 369 -13.45 -6.99 -8.03
C PRO A 369 -14.49 -7.86 -7.30
N ALA A 370 -14.64 -7.67 -6.00
CA ALA A 370 -15.61 -8.39 -5.20
C ALA A 370 -16.12 -7.53 -4.06
N SER A 371 -17.27 -7.92 -3.49
CA SER A 371 -17.89 -7.20 -2.38
C SER A 371 -18.27 -8.15 -1.25
N TYR A 372 -17.96 -7.73 -0.02
CA TYR A 372 -18.36 -8.42 1.19
C TYR A 372 -19.66 -7.82 1.74
N ILE A 373 -20.64 -8.66 2.04
CA ILE A 373 -21.89 -8.24 2.69
C ILE A 373 -21.70 -8.26 4.19
N SER A 374 -21.79 -7.09 4.82
CA SER A 374 -21.69 -6.88 6.25
C SER A 374 -22.99 -6.30 6.82
N GLY A 375 -23.28 -6.56 8.08
CA GLY A 375 -24.37 -5.93 8.84
C GLY A 375 -25.77 -6.15 8.27
N ALA A 376 -26.01 -7.29 7.62
CA ALA A 376 -27.31 -7.60 7.04
C ALA A 376 -28.37 -7.82 8.13
N CYS A 377 -29.29 -6.87 8.29
CA CYS A 377 -30.30 -6.91 9.35
C CYS A 377 -31.67 -6.39 8.89
N THR A 378 -32.70 -6.84 9.60
CA THR A 378 -34.09 -6.38 9.41
C THR A 378 -34.74 -6.21 10.77
N ASP A 379 -35.40 -5.07 10.96
CA ASP A 379 -36.15 -4.75 12.17
C ASP A 379 -37.13 -5.89 12.52
N GLU A 380 -37.19 -6.27 13.77
CA GLU A 380 -37.96 -7.43 14.25
C GLU A 380 -39.44 -7.38 13.86
N ASN A 381 -40.03 -6.18 13.85
CA ASN A 381 -41.44 -5.97 13.49
C ASN A 381 -41.68 -6.14 11.97
N TYR A 382 -40.63 -6.15 11.17
CA TYR A 382 -40.68 -6.26 9.71
C TYR A 382 -40.09 -7.58 9.17
N ARG A 383 -39.62 -8.48 10.05
CA ARG A 383 -39.11 -9.80 9.66
C ARG A 383 -40.21 -10.66 9.03
N LYS A 384 -39.77 -11.69 8.27
CA LYS A 384 -40.65 -12.66 7.57
C LYS A 384 -41.57 -12.04 6.51
N ARG A 385 -41.27 -10.81 6.03
CA ARG A 385 -42.02 -10.12 4.96
C ARG A 385 -41.24 -10.04 3.64
N GLY A 386 -40.16 -10.81 3.48
CA GLY A 386 -39.34 -10.85 2.27
C GLY A 386 -38.46 -9.61 2.05
N LEU A 387 -38.32 -8.71 3.04
CA LEU A 387 -37.54 -7.47 2.86
C LEU A 387 -36.06 -7.73 2.62
N MET A 388 -35.42 -8.60 3.42
CA MET A 388 -34.02 -8.95 3.21
C MET A 388 -33.80 -9.67 1.86
N SER A 389 -34.73 -10.52 1.43
CA SER A 389 -34.64 -11.15 0.10
C SER A 389 -34.67 -10.11 -1.01
N LYS A 390 -35.55 -9.11 -0.90
CA LYS A 390 -35.60 -8.00 -1.85
C LYS A 390 -34.33 -7.16 -1.80
N LEU A 391 -33.80 -6.89 -0.61
CA LEU A 391 -32.60 -6.09 -0.43
C LEU A 391 -31.38 -6.80 -1.02
N LEU A 392 -31.22 -8.12 -0.80
CA LEU A 392 -30.16 -8.92 -1.40
C LEU A 392 -30.21 -8.88 -2.93
N ALA A 393 -31.39 -9.07 -3.53
CA ALA A 393 -31.53 -9.02 -4.98
C ALA A 393 -31.16 -7.63 -5.55
N GLN A 394 -31.55 -6.55 -4.85
CA GLN A 394 -31.14 -5.17 -5.21
C GLN A 394 -29.62 -4.99 -5.10
N THR A 395 -29.02 -5.53 -4.03
CA THR A 395 -27.57 -5.46 -3.79
C THR A 395 -26.78 -6.22 -4.85
N HIS A 396 -27.21 -7.44 -5.23
CA HIS A 396 -26.56 -8.21 -6.29
C HIS A 396 -26.61 -7.46 -7.65
N ARG A 397 -27.75 -6.82 -7.93
CA ARG A 397 -27.87 -5.98 -9.13
C ARG A 397 -26.90 -4.80 -9.07
N ALA A 398 -26.84 -4.08 -7.94
CA ALA A 398 -25.91 -2.98 -7.77
C ALA A 398 -24.44 -3.42 -7.89
N MET A 399 -24.10 -4.59 -7.34
CA MET A 399 -22.75 -5.18 -7.50
C MET A 399 -22.44 -5.51 -8.97
N ALA A 400 -23.41 -6.04 -9.71
CA ALA A 400 -23.24 -6.32 -11.16
C ALA A 400 -23.03 -5.03 -11.96
N ASP A 401 -23.81 -3.99 -11.67
CA ASP A 401 -23.69 -2.67 -12.31
C ASP A 401 -22.33 -2.00 -11.97
N GLU A 402 -21.74 -2.32 -10.82
CA GLU A 402 -20.39 -1.87 -10.39
C GLU A 402 -19.27 -2.80 -10.90
N ASN A 403 -19.57 -3.78 -11.75
CA ASN A 403 -18.64 -4.76 -12.29
C ASN A 403 -17.97 -5.68 -11.24
N ALA A 404 -18.61 -5.93 -10.11
CA ALA A 404 -18.15 -6.95 -9.19
C ALA A 404 -18.25 -8.35 -9.84
N VAL A 405 -17.24 -9.17 -9.62
CA VAL A 405 -17.20 -10.57 -10.11
C VAL A 405 -17.77 -11.52 -9.07
N LEU A 406 -17.56 -11.21 -7.79
CA LEU A 406 -17.92 -12.07 -6.67
C LEU A 406 -18.57 -11.27 -5.52
N SER A 407 -19.39 -11.96 -4.75
CA SER A 407 -19.89 -11.50 -3.45
C SER A 407 -19.54 -12.52 -2.37
N PHE A 408 -19.20 -12.02 -1.17
CA PHE A 408 -18.86 -12.84 0.00
C PHE A 408 -19.72 -12.47 1.20
N LEU A 409 -19.90 -13.40 2.12
CA LEU A 409 -20.47 -13.14 3.44
C LEU A 409 -20.09 -14.25 4.43
N ILE A 410 -20.22 -13.95 5.72
CA ILE A 410 -20.10 -14.92 6.81
C ILE A 410 -21.46 -15.02 7.48
N PRO A 411 -22.15 -16.16 7.37
CA PRO A 411 -23.42 -16.36 8.03
C PRO A 411 -23.20 -16.62 9.53
N ALA A 412 -23.89 -15.86 10.39
CA ALA A 412 -23.75 -16.01 11.84
C ALA A 412 -24.28 -17.35 12.38
N THR A 413 -25.14 -18.05 11.64
CA THR A 413 -25.70 -19.36 12.03
C THR A 413 -25.91 -20.25 10.82
N ALA A 414 -26.04 -21.57 11.05
CA ALA A 414 -26.33 -22.54 10.00
C ALA A 414 -27.69 -22.30 9.29
N GLU A 415 -28.68 -21.75 10.01
CA GLU A 415 -29.96 -21.37 9.43
C GLU A 415 -29.81 -20.20 8.45
N LEU A 416 -28.94 -19.23 8.77
CA LEU A 416 -28.60 -18.15 7.87
C LEU A 416 -27.81 -18.63 6.67
N ALA A 417 -26.90 -19.59 6.82
CA ALA A 417 -26.23 -20.23 5.68
C ALA A 417 -27.26 -20.87 4.73
N THR A 418 -28.23 -21.62 5.27
CA THR A 418 -29.33 -22.17 4.49
C THR A 418 -30.20 -21.10 3.83
N TYR A 419 -30.36 -19.95 4.48
CA TYR A 419 -31.08 -18.81 3.92
C TYR A 419 -30.34 -18.21 2.74
N TYR A 420 -29.03 -17.92 2.88
CA TYR A 420 -28.22 -17.34 1.80
C TYR A 420 -28.02 -18.29 0.61
N ALA A 421 -28.02 -19.59 0.83
CA ALA A 421 -27.96 -20.58 -0.25
C ALA A 421 -29.10 -20.41 -1.28
N LYS A 422 -30.27 -19.92 -0.87
CA LYS A 422 -31.40 -19.61 -1.78
C LYS A 422 -31.11 -18.50 -2.77
N PHE A 423 -30.08 -17.69 -2.48
CA PHE A 423 -29.63 -16.57 -3.31
C PHE A 423 -28.32 -16.90 -4.06
N GLY A 424 -28.02 -18.18 -4.24
CA GLY A 424 -26.84 -18.63 -5.00
C GLY A 424 -25.51 -18.60 -4.25
N TYR A 425 -25.52 -18.34 -2.94
CA TYR A 425 -24.32 -18.50 -2.13
C TYR A 425 -24.03 -19.97 -1.82
N THR A 426 -22.76 -20.29 -1.79
CA THR A 426 -22.28 -21.64 -1.43
C THR A 426 -21.11 -21.53 -0.46
N PRO A 427 -20.96 -22.48 0.48
CA PRO A 427 -19.81 -22.51 1.37
C PRO A 427 -18.51 -22.69 0.58
N CYS A 428 -17.55 -21.77 0.77
CA CYS A 428 -16.26 -21.79 0.06
C CYS A 428 -15.08 -21.62 1.00
N PHE A 429 -15.21 -20.82 2.05
CA PHE A 429 -14.11 -20.48 2.95
C PHE A 429 -14.16 -21.34 4.19
N ARG A 430 -13.00 -21.87 4.61
CA ARG A 430 -12.89 -22.74 5.78
C ARG A 430 -12.16 -22.04 6.91
N PHE A 431 -12.53 -22.35 8.16
CA PHE A 431 -11.72 -22.04 9.32
C PHE A 431 -10.46 -22.91 9.31
N GLY A 432 -9.33 -22.28 9.62
CA GLY A 432 -8.13 -23.03 9.96
C GLY A 432 -8.24 -23.73 11.31
N TRP A 433 -7.50 -24.80 11.47
CA TRP A 433 -7.32 -25.47 12.76
C TRP A 433 -6.26 -24.74 13.58
N LYS A 434 -6.38 -24.82 14.91
CA LYS A 434 -5.29 -24.43 15.81
C LYS A 434 -4.21 -25.52 15.75
N GLU A 435 -3.01 -25.14 15.31
CA GLU A 435 -1.83 -25.97 15.41
C GLU A 435 -0.99 -25.52 16.61
N THR A 436 -0.73 -26.42 17.56
CA THR A 436 0.11 -26.11 18.70
C THR A 436 1.58 -26.30 18.33
N HIS A 437 2.34 -25.24 18.38
CA HIS A 437 3.77 -25.22 18.11
C HIS A 437 4.56 -25.21 19.45
N PRO A 438 5.30 -26.28 19.77
CA PRO A 438 6.21 -26.28 20.92
C PRO A 438 7.38 -25.35 20.63
N ILE A 439 7.83 -24.62 21.64
CA ILE A 439 9.03 -23.79 21.53
C ILE A 439 10.24 -24.69 21.34
N LEU A 440 10.79 -24.69 20.16
CA LEU A 440 12.13 -25.20 19.96
C LEU A 440 13.10 -24.17 20.54
N PRO A 441 14.12 -24.59 21.33
CA PRO A 441 15.11 -23.64 21.82
C PRO A 441 15.74 -22.95 20.59
N TYR A 442 15.33 -21.72 20.34
CA TYR A 442 15.91 -20.89 19.30
C TYR A 442 17.38 -20.69 19.68
N LYS A 443 18.25 -21.44 19.04
CA LYS A 443 19.68 -21.27 19.17
C LYS A 443 20.04 -20.01 18.41
N GLY A 444 19.84 -18.86 19.05
CA GLY A 444 20.24 -17.54 18.55
C GLY A 444 21.75 -17.42 18.34
N GLY A 445 22.29 -18.25 17.50
CA GLY A 445 23.70 -18.29 17.13
C GLY A 445 23.86 -17.88 15.69
N GLY A 446 23.99 -16.57 15.44
CA GLY A 446 24.49 -16.07 14.17
C GLY A 446 23.44 -15.50 13.19
N THR A 447 22.17 -15.31 13.60
CA THR A 447 21.18 -14.68 12.73
C THR A 447 20.91 -13.24 13.20
N ASP A 448 20.89 -12.30 12.24
CA ASP A 448 20.53 -10.89 12.49
C ASP A 448 19.01 -10.70 12.73
N LEU A 449 18.29 -11.75 13.17
CA LEU A 449 16.85 -11.70 13.42
C LEU A 449 16.53 -11.06 14.77
N THR A 450 15.64 -10.07 14.75
CA THR A 450 15.11 -9.41 15.93
C THR A 450 13.60 -9.40 15.86
N ALA A 451 12.92 -10.00 16.84
CA ALA A 451 11.47 -9.92 16.98
C ALA A 451 11.09 -8.93 18.07
N GLN A 452 10.06 -8.14 17.85
CA GLN A 452 9.56 -7.13 18.78
C GLN A 452 8.05 -6.97 18.66
N GLU A 453 7.41 -6.64 19.79
CA GLU A 453 6.02 -6.19 19.78
C GLU A 453 5.96 -4.78 19.16
N VAL A 454 5.01 -4.59 18.26
CA VAL A 454 4.71 -3.30 17.65
C VAL A 454 3.41 -2.81 18.25
N PHE A 455 3.47 -1.74 19.04
CA PHE A 455 2.26 -1.10 19.52
C PHE A 455 1.50 -0.49 18.34
N PRO A 456 0.18 -0.66 18.29
CA PRO A 456 -0.64 -0.13 17.19
C PRO A 456 -0.76 1.40 17.28
N ASP A 457 0.36 2.11 17.15
CA ASP A 457 0.34 3.55 16.92
C ASP A 457 0.22 3.81 15.41
N ARG A 458 -0.68 4.72 15.02
CA ARG A 458 -1.06 4.94 13.61
C ARG A 458 0.13 5.31 12.71
N GLU A 459 1.19 5.88 13.28
CA GLU A 459 2.38 6.28 12.52
C GLU A 459 3.36 5.13 12.30
N ASP A 460 3.46 4.17 13.21
CA ASP A 460 4.46 3.09 13.16
C ASP A 460 3.99 1.82 12.43
N LEU A 461 2.68 1.59 12.28
CA LEU A 461 2.14 0.36 11.67
C LEU A 461 2.25 0.29 10.14
N GLY A 462 2.61 1.38 9.47
CA GLY A 462 2.60 1.44 8.00
C GLY A 462 3.33 0.27 7.35
N GLY A 463 4.54 -0.05 7.81
CA GLY A 463 5.36 -1.14 7.30
C GLY A 463 4.73 -2.51 7.50
N SER A 464 4.23 -2.79 8.70
CA SER A 464 3.62 -4.09 9.04
C SER A 464 2.34 -4.35 8.28
N LEU A 465 1.47 -3.35 8.13
CA LEU A 465 0.21 -3.47 7.38
C LEU A 465 0.46 -3.67 5.88
N ILE A 466 1.49 -3.03 5.35
CA ILE A 466 1.90 -3.20 3.96
C ILE A 466 2.47 -4.60 3.74
N TYR A 467 3.36 -5.07 4.62
CA TYR A 467 3.91 -6.42 4.57
C TYR A 467 2.81 -7.48 4.64
N LEU A 468 1.88 -7.33 5.58
CA LEU A 468 0.72 -8.20 5.73
C LEU A 468 -0.12 -8.24 4.43
N ARG A 469 -0.42 -7.09 3.85
CA ARG A 469 -1.14 -7.01 2.57
C ARG A 469 -0.37 -7.68 1.44
N GLN A 470 0.95 -7.45 1.34
CA GLN A 470 1.79 -8.07 0.32
C GLN A 470 1.75 -9.58 0.43
N LYS A 471 1.93 -10.14 1.64
CA LYS A 471 1.86 -11.58 1.89
C LYS A 471 0.49 -12.18 1.58
N MET A 472 -0.58 -11.45 1.85
CA MET A 472 -1.93 -11.87 1.43
C MET A 472 -2.09 -11.86 -0.08
N GLN A 473 -1.48 -10.92 -0.80
CA GLN A 473 -1.53 -10.87 -2.26
C GLN A 473 -0.71 -11.99 -2.93
N GLU A 474 0.31 -12.53 -2.27
CA GLU A 474 1.07 -13.68 -2.75
C GLU A 474 0.25 -14.98 -2.73
N ARG A 475 -0.86 -15.02 -1.99
CA ARG A 475 -1.74 -16.21 -1.92
C ARG A 475 -2.58 -16.35 -3.18
N PRO A 476 -2.70 -17.56 -3.74
CA PRO A 476 -3.40 -17.79 -5.02
C PRO A 476 -4.87 -17.41 -5.00
N LEU A 477 -5.59 -17.67 -3.90
CA LEU A 477 -6.98 -17.28 -3.66
C LEU A 477 -7.12 -16.70 -2.26
N CYS A 478 -7.22 -15.39 -2.14
CA CYS A 478 -7.34 -14.72 -0.85
C CYS A 478 -8.18 -13.45 -0.98
N VAL A 479 -9.15 -13.28 -0.08
CA VAL A 479 -9.89 -12.03 0.07
C VAL A 479 -8.93 -10.97 0.59
N GLN A 480 -8.88 -9.83 -0.09
CA GLN A 480 -7.97 -8.74 0.22
C GLN A 480 -8.68 -7.61 0.95
N HIS A 481 -8.02 -7.08 1.96
CA HIS A 481 -8.46 -5.85 2.60
C HIS A 481 -7.85 -4.64 1.88
N PRO A 482 -8.64 -3.60 1.55
CA PRO A 482 -8.08 -2.30 1.20
C PRO A 482 -7.17 -1.78 2.31
N LEU A 483 -6.13 -1.02 1.97
CA LEU A 483 -5.19 -0.52 2.98
C LEU A 483 -5.88 0.40 4.02
N SER A 484 -6.86 1.20 3.58
CA SER A 484 -7.71 2.01 4.47
C SER A 484 -8.49 1.14 5.47
N ASP A 485 -8.84 -0.07 5.07
CA ASP A 485 -9.53 -1.04 5.93
C ASP A 485 -8.60 -1.64 6.98
N LEU A 486 -7.36 -1.95 6.61
CA LEU A 486 -6.36 -2.49 7.54
C LEU A 486 -6.08 -1.55 8.72
N ARG A 487 -6.26 -0.24 8.56
CA ARG A 487 -6.19 0.72 9.67
C ARG A 487 -7.34 0.54 10.65
N ALA A 488 -8.56 0.41 10.12
CA ALA A 488 -9.72 0.14 10.96
C ALA A 488 -9.60 -1.21 11.68
N VAL A 489 -9.01 -2.22 10.99
CA VAL A 489 -8.66 -3.51 11.59
C VAL A 489 -7.66 -3.35 12.74
N ALA A 490 -6.61 -2.56 12.55
CA ALA A 490 -5.61 -2.31 13.61
C ALA A 490 -6.23 -1.59 14.83
N ASP A 491 -7.13 -0.62 14.60
CA ASP A 491 -7.86 0.05 15.69
C ASP A 491 -8.79 -0.92 16.43
N ASP A 492 -9.46 -1.83 15.71
CA ASP A 492 -10.32 -2.87 16.29
C ASP A 492 -9.53 -3.89 17.10
N MET A 493 -8.43 -4.39 16.55
CA MET A 493 -7.50 -5.29 17.25
C MET A 493 -7.01 -4.68 18.58
N ARG A 494 -6.63 -3.41 18.56
CA ARG A 494 -6.21 -2.69 19.78
C ARG A 494 -7.33 -2.65 20.81
N MET A 495 -8.57 -2.38 20.38
CA MET A 495 -9.73 -2.38 21.30
C MET A 495 -10.03 -3.77 21.86
N ALA A 496 -9.78 -4.82 21.06
CA ALA A 496 -9.94 -6.21 21.48
C ALA A 496 -8.78 -6.74 22.38
N GLY A 497 -7.71 -5.96 22.54
CA GLY A 497 -6.53 -6.35 23.30
C GLY A 497 -5.58 -7.28 22.53
N ASP A 498 -5.71 -7.37 21.22
CA ASP A 498 -4.76 -8.08 20.37
C ASP A 498 -3.45 -7.28 20.26
N THR A 499 -2.34 -7.98 20.01
CA THR A 499 -1.02 -7.38 19.79
C THR A 499 -0.47 -7.77 18.42
N MET A 500 0.38 -6.90 17.88
CA MET A 500 1.09 -7.16 16.62
C MET A 500 2.58 -7.29 16.90
N TRP A 501 3.21 -8.26 16.27
CA TRP A 501 4.63 -8.55 16.37
C TRP A 501 5.29 -8.51 15.00
N GLU A 502 6.51 -7.98 14.96
CA GLU A 502 7.38 -7.97 13.79
C GLU A 502 8.63 -8.80 14.04
N VAL A 503 9.13 -9.46 13.00
CA VAL A 503 10.50 -9.97 12.98
C VAL A 503 11.24 -9.34 11.81
N ARG A 504 12.45 -8.88 12.11
CA ARG A 504 13.33 -8.24 11.14
C ARG A 504 14.66 -8.97 11.02
N ARG A 505 15.17 -9.07 9.80
CA ARG A 505 16.54 -9.50 9.51
C ARG A 505 17.35 -8.25 9.19
N GLY A 506 18.14 -7.78 10.18
CA GLY A 506 18.69 -6.42 10.13
C GLY A 506 17.58 -5.38 10.05
N THR A 507 17.50 -4.65 8.95
CA THR A 507 16.45 -3.65 8.72
C THR A 507 15.23 -4.18 7.96
N LEU A 508 15.34 -5.34 7.32
CA LEU A 508 14.31 -5.91 6.48
C LEU A 508 13.23 -6.57 7.34
N LEU A 509 11.97 -6.17 7.17
CA LEU A 509 10.82 -6.84 7.75
C LEU A 509 10.62 -8.17 7.02
N VAL A 510 10.72 -9.28 7.76
CA VAL A 510 10.63 -10.64 7.21
C VAL A 510 9.52 -11.48 7.83
N GLY A 511 8.75 -10.91 8.74
CA GLY A 511 7.55 -11.56 9.29
C GLY A 511 6.74 -10.65 10.18
N VAL A 512 5.42 -10.93 10.23
CA VAL A 512 4.43 -10.25 11.08
C VAL A 512 3.50 -11.30 11.67
N ALA A 513 3.20 -11.18 12.96
CA ALA A 513 2.18 -11.98 13.63
C ALA A 513 1.16 -11.09 14.35
N ILE A 514 -0.09 -11.54 14.36
CA ILE A 514 -1.19 -10.94 15.14
C ILE A 514 -1.54 -11.95 16.24
N CYS A 515 -1.46 -11.51 17.49
CA CYS A 515 -1.60 -12.36 18.64
C CYS A 515 -2.78 -11.95 19.52
N ARG A 516 -3.50 -12.94 20.01
CA ARG A 516 -4.52 -12.78 21.07
C ARG A 516 -4.12 -13.58 22.31
N ALA A 517 -4.06 -12.93 23.46
CA ALA A 517 -3.95 -13.62 24.72
C ALA A 517 -5.29 -14.33 25.03
N GLU A 518 -5.26 -15.64 25.27
CA GLU A 518 -6.38 -16.46 25.70
C GLU A 518 -6.24 -16.85 27.19
N ALA A 519 -7.28 -17.39 27.78
CA ALA A 519 -7.26 -17.79 29.20
C ALA A 519 -6.18 -18.84 29.54
N GLU A 520 -5.85 -19.71 28.60
CA GLU A 520 -4.92 -20.84 28.77
C GLU A 520 -3.74 -20.79 27.77
N GLY A 521 -3.42 -19.62 27.19
CA GLY A 521 -2.30 -19.52 26.24
C GLY A 521 -2.33 -18.28 25.38
N VAL A 522 -1.66 -18.34 24.25
CA VAL A 522 -1.65 -17.31 23.23
C VAL A 522 -1.96 -17.91 21.85
N LEU A 523 -2.87 -17.27 21.14
CA LEU A 523 -3.24 -17.63 19.77
C LEU A 523 -2.63 -16.62 18.78
N LEU A 524 -1.86 -17.11 17.83
CA LEU A 524 -1.48 -16.35 16.64
C LEU A 524 -2.60 -16.46 15.60
N ARG A 525 -3.37 -15.40 15.45
CA ARG A 525 -4.51 -15.32 14.49
C ARG A 525 -4.02 -15.21 13.05
N GLU A 526 -2.89 -14.53 12.85
CA GLU A 526 -2.15 -14.45 11.61
C GLU A 526 -0.66 -14.60 11.94
N CYS A 527 0.05 -15.38 11.11
CA CYS A 527 1.49 -15.53 11.19
C CYS A 527 2.04 -15.60 9.76
N LEU A 528 2.56 -14.49 9.28
CA LEU A 528 3.04 -14.31 7.92
C LEU A 528 4.55 -14.09 7.96
N TYR A 529 5.31 -14.78 7.12
CA TYR A 529 6.76 -14.79 7.15
C TYR A 529 7.37 -15.07 5.77
N ASP A 530 8.63 -14.70 5.60
CA ASP A 530 9.37 -14.98 4.37
C ASP A 530 9.96 -16.41 4.38
N ASP A 531 10.38 -16.89 5.56
CA ASP A 531 10.98 -18.21 5.74
C ASP A 531 10.70 -18.77 7.14
N GLU A 532 10.96 -20.07 7.31
CA GLU A 532 10.71 -20.78 8.58
C GLU A 532 11.53 -20.23 9.75
N GLU A 533 12.72 -19.68 9.50
CA GLU A 533 13.56 -19.10 10.54
C GLU A 533 12.92 -17.83 11.12
N ALA A 534 12.32 -16.98 10.28
CA ALA A 534 11.55 -15.82 10.70
C ALA A 534 10.30 -16.22 11.49
N ARG A 535 9.59 -17.28 11.06
CA ARG A 535 8.45 -17.86 11.81
C ARG A 535 8.87 -18.30 13.20
N ASP A 536 9.93 -19.11 13.27
CA ASP A 536 10.38 -19.68 14.52
C ASP A 536 10.86 -18.59 15.50
N ALA A 537 11.49 -17.52 14.98
CA ALA A 537 11.86 -16.35 15.77
C ALA A 537 10.64 -15.61 16.33
N LEU A 538 9.58 -15.42 15.53
CA LEU A 538 8.32 -14.84 15.99
C LEU A 538 7.69 -15.69 17.10
N ILE A 539 7.50 -16.98 16.85
CA ILE A 539 6.89 -17.92 17.80
C ILE A 539 7.67 -17.93 19.12
N ALA A 540 9.00 -18.05 19.07
CA ALA A 540 9.84 -18.08 20.27
C ALA A 540 9.74 -16.79 21.09
N SER A 541 9.81 -15.63 20.44
CA SER A 541 9.77 -14.33 21.12
C SER A 541 8.39 -14.04 21.73
N ILE A 542 7.32 -14.38 21.02
CA ILE A 542 5.93 -14.23 21.51
C ILE A 542 5.72 -15.15 22.72
N ALA A 543 6.13 -16.40 22.62
CA ALA A 543 6.00 -17.35 23.71
C ALA A 543 6.79 -16.93 24.96
N GLU A 544 8.02 -16.43 24.79
CA GLU A 544 8.82 -15.89 25.88
C GLU A 544 8.13 -14.70 26.57
N HIS A 545 7.59 -13.76 25.76
CA HIS A 545 6.86 -12.59 26.26
C HIS A 545 5.65 -12.98 27.12
N TYR A 546 4.87 -13.97 26.68
CA TYR A 546 3.68 -14.43 27.40
C TYR A 546 3.99 -15.54 28.43
N GLY A 547 5.25 -15.95 28.60
CA GLY A 547 5.66 -16.99 29.53
C GLY A 547 5.09 -18.36 29.22
N GLN A 548 4.86 -18.67 27.95
CA GLN A 548 4.29 -19.93 27.49
C GLN A 548 5.36 -20.91 27.02
N SER A 549 5.09 -22.21 27.11
CA SER A 549 5.97 -23.28 26.57
C SER A 549 5.60 -23.69 25.14
N GLU A 550 4.43 -23.27 24.69
CA GLU A 550 3.89 -23.52 23.35
C GLU A 550 2.95 -22.39 22.96
N VAL A 551 2.72 -22.19 21.68
CA VAL A 551 1.76 -21.22 21.15
C VAL A 551 0.83 -21.92 20.14
N ASP A 552 -0.42 -21.51 20.14
CA ASP A 552 -1.37 -21.91 19.12
C ASP A 552 -1.25 -20.98 17.91
N VAL A 553 -1.12 -21.56 16.73
CA VAL A 553 -1.13 -20.83 15.46
C VAL A 553 -2.36 -21.28 14.67
N LEU A 554 -3.13 -20.32 14.18
CA LEU A 554 -4.24 -20.61 13.30
C LEU A 554 -3.69 -21.00 11.92
N ASP A 555 -3.92 -22.25 11.50
CA ASP A 555 -3.59 -22.66 10.13
C ASP A 555 -4.49 -21.94 9.14
N THR A 556 -3.91 -21.08 8.34
CA THR A 556 -4.59 -20.31 7.30
C THR A 556 -4.45 -20.93 5.91
N THR A 557 -3.95 -22.18 5.79
CA THR A 557 -3.86 -22.86 4.49
C THR A 557 -5.23 -23.31 3.96
N GLY A 558 -6.25 -23.33 4.80
CA GLY A 558 -7.64 -23.62 4.42
C GLY A 558 -7.92 -25.06 4.00
N ARG A 559 -6.97 -25.98 4.19
CA ARG A 559 -7.10 -27.37 3.70
C ARG A 559 -8.06 -28.22 4.52
N GLU A 560 -8.13 -27.94 5.81
CA GLU A 560 -8.99 -28.69 6.75
C GLU A 560 -9.79 -27.68 7.58
N GLY A 561 -10.94 -28.09 8.09
CA GLY A 561 -11.80 -27.26 8.93
C GLY A 561 -13.23 -27.12 8.40
N ASP A 562 -14.08 -26.57 9.24
CA ASP A 562 -15.48 -26.31 8.91
C ASP A 562 -15.62 -25.05 8.05
N TYR A 563 -16.60 -25.07 7.16
CA TYR A 563 -16.94 -23.87 6.38
C TYR A 563 -17.55 -22.79 7.28
N PHE A 564 -17.03 -21.57 7.17
CA PHE A 564 -17.59 -20.41 7.86
C PHE A 564 -18.06 -19.32 6.90
N GLY A 565 -17.40 -19.16 5.75
CA GLY A 565 -17.72 -18.14 4.76
C GLY A 565 -18.33 -18.71 3.49
N MET A 566 -19.19 -17.91 2.88
CA MET A 566 -19.89 -18.25 1.65
C MET A 566 -19.56 -17.25 0.55
N ALA A 567 -19.60 -17.73 -0.70
CA ALA A 567 -19.41 -16.89 -1.89
C ALA A 567 -20.55 -17.09 -2.90
N ARG A 568 -20.73 -16.10 -3.77
CA ARG A 568 -21.59 -16.11 -4.93
C ARG A 568 -20.88 -15.43 -6.09
N VAL A 569 -20.89 -16.05 -7.27
CA VAL A 569 -20.50 -15.40 -8.53
C VAL A 569 -21.57 -14.39 -8.92
N ILE A 570 -21.14 -13.14 -9.15
CA ILE A 570 -22.00 -12.05 -9.64
C ILE A 570 -21.89 -11.91 -11.16
N ASN A 571 -20.69 -12.10 -11.71
CA ASN A 571 -20.47 -12.08 -13.16
C ASN A 571 -19.80 -13.40 -13.59
N ALA A 572 -20.60 -14.28 -14.19
CA ALA A 572 -20.17 -15.62 -14.59
C ALA A 572 -19.11 -15.59 -15.70
N GLU A 573 -19.26 -14.70 -16.68
CA GLU A 573 -18.35 -14.59 -17.81
C GLU A 573 -16.95 -14.14 -17.37
N GLU A 574 -16.85 -13.08 -16.55
CA GLU A 574 -15.58 -12.59 -16.05
C GLU A 574 -14.92 -13.60 -15.08
N MET A 575 -15.73 -14.30 -14.27
CA MET A 575 -15.22 -15.36 -13.42
C MET A 575 -14.64 -16.53 -14.23
N LEU A 576 -15.33 -16.96 -15.28
CA LEU A 576 -14.87 -18.05 -16.15
C LEU A 576 -13.66 -17.64 -17.00
N LYS A 577 -13.54 -16.37 -17.40
CA LYS A 577 -12.31 -15.85 -18.04
C LYS A 577 -11.11 -15.93 -17.09
N ALA A 578 -11.32 -15.58 -15.82
CA ALA A 578 -10.26 -15.69 -14.82
C ALA A 578 -9.90 -17.15 -14.55
N TYR A 579 -10.89 -18.04 -14.44
CA TYR A 579 -10.70 -19.46 -14.25
C TYR A 579 -9.94 -20.10 -15.42
N ALA A 580 -10.32 -19.79 -16.67
CA ALA A 580 -9.64 -20.29 -17.86
C ALA A 580 -8.14 -19.89 -17.86
N GLN A 581 -7.83 -18.67 -17.49
CA GLN A 581 -6.43 -18.21 -17.43
C GLN A 581 -5.61 -18.88 -16.33
N LEU A 582 -6.25 -19.25 -15.21
CA LEU A 582 -5.59 -19.97 -14.12
C LEU A 582 -5.33 -21.42 -14.50
N TYR A 583 -6.23 -22.05 -15.30
CA TYR A 583 -6.15 -23.44 -15.71
C TYR A 583 -6.23 -23.56 -17.25
N PRO A 584 -5.20 -23.12 -17.98
CA PRO A 584 -5.23 -23.03 -19.44
C PRO A 584 -5.31 -24.39 -20.15
N GLU A 585 -4.97 -25.48 -19.46
CA GLU A 585 -5.05 -26.85 -19.97
C GLU A 585 -6.47 -27.43 -19.93
N ARG A 586 -7.40 -26.79 -19.25
CA ARG A 586 -8.76 -27.31 -19.09
C ARG A 586 -9.64 -26.98 -20.30
N THR A 587 -10.43 -27.95 -20.71
CA THR A 587 -11.42 -27.80 -21.78
C THR A 587 -12.75 -28.38 -21.35
N PHE A 588 -13.81 -27.54 -21.37
CA PHE A 588 -15.17 -27.95 -21.03
C PHE A 588 -16.20 -26.98 -21.60
N VAL A 589 -17.47 -27.41 -21.58
CA VAL A 589 -18.62 -26.56 -21.89
C VAL A 589 -19.62 -26.66 -20.76
N TRP A 590 -19.94 -25.52 -20.14
CA TRP A 590 -20.93 -25.44 -19.07
C TRP A 590 -22.08 -24.51 -19.44
N THR A 591 -23.30 -24.93 -19.11
CA THR A 591 -24.47 -24.04 -19.16
C THR A 591 -24.79 -23.58 -17.74
N VAL A 592 -24.73 -22.28 -17.54
CA VAL A 592 -24.97 -21.65 -16.23
C VAL A 592 -26.40 -21.12 -16.17
N THR A 593 -27.04 -21.30 -15.02
CA THR A 593 -28.36 -20.76 -14.71
C THR A 593 -28.32 -19.94 -13.43
N ASP A 594 -28.84 -18.72 -13.48
CA ASP A 594 -28.97 -17.79 -12.36
C ASP A 594 -30.37 -17.17 -12.37
N ALA A 595 -31.12 -17.39 -11.30
CA ALA A 595 -32.49 -16.89 -11.18
C ALA A 595 -32.56 -15.39 -10.86
N GLU A 596 -31.50 -14.83 -10.26
CA GLU A 596 -31.48 -13.41 -9.86
C GLU A 596 -30.81 -12.49 -10.88
N LEU A 597 -29.73 -12.95 -11.50
CA LEU A 597 -28.97 -12.20 -12.48
C LEU A 597 -29.04 -12.91 -13.84
N PRO A 598 -30.09 -12.66 -14.65
CA PRO A 598 -30.32 -13.38 -15.91
C PRO A 598 -29.19 -13.23 -16.94
N GLU A 599 -28.36 -12.19 -16.84
CA GLU A 599 -27.18 -12.00 -17.66
C GLU A 599 -26.13 -13.10 -17.51
N ASN A 600 -26.12 -13.80 -16.39
CA ASN A 600 -25.26 -14.97 -16.17
C ASN A 600 -25.75 -16.23 -16.90
N ASN A 601 -27.02 -16.25 -17.33
CA ASN A 601 -27.57 -17.41 -18.03
C ASN A 601 -26.95 -17.54 -19.41
N GLY A 602 -26.34 -18.66 -19.69
CA GLY A 602 -25.70 -18.91 -20.98
C GLY A 602 -24.86 -20.17 -21.00
N CYS A 603 -24.43 -20.54 -22.20
CA CYS A 603 -23.50 -21.61 -22.44
C CYS A 603 -22.10 -21.04 -22.64
N TYR A 604 -21.13 -21.53 -21.86
CA TYR A 604 -19.76 -21.04 -21.83
C TYR A 604 -18.80 -22.17 -22.21
N ARG A 605 -17.95 -21.91 -23.21
CA ARG A 605 -16.83 -22.80 -23.56
C ARG A 605 -15.56 -22.25 -22.95
N VAL A 606 -14.87 -23.07 -22.20
CA VAL A 606 -13.51 -22.82 -21.72
C VAL A 606 -12.56 -23.73 -22.46
N ALA A 607 -11.55 -23.18 -23.09
CA ALA A 607 -10.49 -23.91 -23.78
C ALA A 607 -9.26 -23.01 -23.97
N GLU A 608 -8.07 -23.59 -23.93
CA GLU A 608 -6.80 -22.91 -24.24
C GLU A 608 -6.61 -21.57 -23.49
N GLY A 609 -6.96 -21.54 -22.21
CA GLY A 609 -6.86 -20.36 -21.36
C GLY A 609 -7.85 -19.23 -21.66
N THR A 610 -8.87 -19.49 -22.47
CA THR A 610 -9.91 -18.53 -22.85
C THR A 610 -11.31 -19.00 -22.47
N CYS A 611 -12.23 -18.05 -22.31
CA CYS A 611 -13.65 -18.32 -22.13
C CYS A 611 -14.45 -17.58 -23.19
N GLU A 612 -15.34 -18.29 -23.86
CA GLU A 612 -16.26 -17.77 -24.88
C GLU A 612 -17.71 -18.10 -24.49
N ARG A 613 -18.59 -17.12 -24.55
CA ARG A 613 -20.03 -17.33 -24.42
C ARG A 613 -20.62 -17.73 -25.77
N LEU A 614 -21.25 -18.90 -25.85
CA LEU A 614 -21.82 -19.44 -27.08
C LEU A 614 -23.21 -18.84 -27.35
N GLU A 615 -23.49 -18.54 -28.62
CA GLU A 615 -24.80 -18.01 -29.05
C GLU A 615 -25.93 -19.04 -28.98
N ALA A 616 -25.60 -20.33 -29.10
CA ALA A 616 -26.57 -21.41 -29.08
C ALA A 616 -26.30 -22.40 -27.92
N PRO A 617 -27.35 -23.00 -27.35
CA PRO A 617 -27.19 -24.06 -26.36
C PRO A 617 -26.41 -25.25 -26.94
N CYS A 618 -25.59 -25.87 -26.11
CA CYS A 618 -24.86 -27.08 -26.44
C CYS A 618 -25.49 -28.26 -25.68
N ASP A 619 -25.98 -29.25 -26.40
CA ASP A 619 -26.66 -30.41 -25.82
C ASP A 619 -25.74 -31.25 -24.91
N GLU A 620 -24.43 -31.21 -25.14
CA GLU A 620 -23.42 -31.91 -24.35
C GLU A 620 -22.89 -31.08 -23.15
N ALA A 621 -23.39 -29.86 -22.94
CA ALA A 621 -22.94 -28.99 -21.88
C ALA A 621 -23.45 -29.47 -20.50
N GLU A 622 -22.54 -29.51 -19.54
CA GLU A 622 -22.92 -29.76 -18.14
C GLU A 622 -23.74 -28.58 -17.62
N GLN A 623 -24.88 -28.87 -16.99
CA GLN A 623 -25.77 -27.84 -16.42
C GLN A 623 -25.35 -27.51 -15.01
N LEU A 624 -25.11 -26.21 -14.74
CA LEU A 624 -24.72 -25.71 -13.43
C LEU A 624 -25.65 -24.58 -13.02
N THR A 625 -26.06 -24.61 -11.78
CA THR A 625 -26.59 -23.40 -11.11
C THR A 625 -25.43 -22.44 -10.80
N ILE A 626 -25.74 -21.17 -10.53
CA ILE A 626 -24.73 -20.18 -10.13
C ILE A 626 -23.99 -20.60 -8.84
N ALA A 627 -24.65 -21.30 -7.92
CA ALA A 627 -24.04 -21.82 -6.70
C ALA A 627 -23.04 -22.96 -7.01
N GLU A 628 -23.39 -23.89 -7.90
CA GLU A 628 -22.49 -24.96 -8.33
C GLU A 628 -21.30 -24.43 -9.11
N LEU A 629 -21.50 -23.45 -9.98
CA LEU A 629 -20.41 -22.72 -10.63
C LEU A 629 -19.47 -22.10 -9.60
N THR A 630 -20.03 -21.36 -8.64
CA THR A 630 -19.26 -20.70 -7.59
C THR A 630 -18.41 -21.70 -6.81
N HIS A 631 -19.01 -22.81 -6.42
CA HIS A 631 -18.29 -23.88 -5.71
C HIS A 631 -17.11 -24.40 -6.53
N ARG A 632 -17.34 -24.74 -7.80
CA ARG A 632 -16.29 -25.30 -8.68
C ARG A 632 -15.11 -24.36 -8.87
N VAL A 633 -15.37 -23.09 -9.16
CA VAL A 633 -14.29 -22.14 -9.50
C VAL A 633 -13.51 -21.66 -8.29
N LEU A 634 -14.02 -21.84 -7.06
CA LEU A 634 -13.35 -21.34 -5.85
C LEU A 634 -12.75 -22.45 -4.98
N THR A 635 -13.36 -23.63 -4.88
CA THR A 635 -12.97 -24.61 -3.84
C THR A 635 -11.80 -25.50 -4.20
N GLU A 636 -11.32 -25.47 -5.44
CA GLU A 636 -10.17 -26.29 -5.85
C GLU A 636 -8.86 -25.86 -5.17
N GLU A 637 -8.69 -24.55 -4.91
CA GLU A 637 -7.46 -23.97 -4.35
C GLU A 637 -7.63 -23.49 -2.90
N ASN A 638 -8.68 -23.92 -2.21
CA ASN A 638 -8.97 -23.54 -0.83
C ASN A 638 -8.86 -22.01 -0.58
N PRO A 639 -9.86 -21.24 -0.98
CA PRO A 639 -9.82 -19.78 -0.85
C PRO A 639 -9.73 -19.37 0.62
N LEU A 640 -8.89 -18.38 0.90
CA LEU A 640 -8.72 -17.81 2.22
C LEU A 640 -9.53 -16.53 2.39
N MET A 641 -10.21 -16.44 3.51
CA MET A 641 -10.76 -15.18 4.01
C MET A 641 -10.12 -14.89 5.36
N SER A 642 -9.35 -13.81 5.47
CA SER A 642 -8.81 -13.39 6.75
C SER A 642 -9.94 -12.99 7.70
N LEU A 643 -9.82 -13.41 8.95
CA LEU A 643 -10.80 -13.16 10.01
C LEU A 643 -10.62 -11.82 10.73
N MET A 644 -9.71 -10.98 10.24
CA MET A 644 -9.53 -9.66 10.83
C MET A 644 -10.83 -8.85 10.73
N MET A 645 -11.39 -8.41 11.85
CA MET A 645 -12.67 -7.71 12.01
C MET A 645 -13.94 -8.56 11.76
N ASN A 646 -13.91 -9.86 11.89
CA ASN A 646 -15.08 -10.73 11.64
C ASN A 646 -15.36 -11.69 12.80
N ASP A 647 -15.01 -11.33 14.03
CA ASP A 647 -15.32 -12.11 15.23
C ASP A 647 -16.69 -11.78 15.80
#